data_a7c46e588605c323b4508a2ebee21ceb
#
_entry.id   a7c46e588605c323b4508a2ebee21ceb
#
_cell.length_a   1.000
_cell.length_b   1.000
_cell.length_c   1.000
_cell.angle_alpha   90.00
_cell.angle_beta   90.00
_cell.angle_gamma   90.00
#
_symmetry.space_group_name_H-M   'P 1'
#
loop_
_entity.id
_entity.type
_entity.pdbx_description
1 polymer ?
#
loop_
_entity_poly.entity_id
_entity_poly.type
_entity_poly.pdbx_seq_one_letter_code
_entity_poly.pdbx_strand_id
1 'polypeptide(L)'
;MREKILQRFWLVACFAIAGCGSDVATASGFVDLTAADTEVVVATNAPRCVLFAAGEMTNFLSRAYGCPVPLVRSFTPGRKSIVLGDCEWSRAAGIVTEGFARDEFAIRSVPSEGRIYIAGKDDPKSNPAWAINVGGYPRTEASTLFGVYEFLERFFGCRFYFPGEFGEIVPSAATVRVPGGDYGKKPVFTVRYVYLSGDGQGFLAPTNAWGRYSEKALNWMRLRMETRSTPCCHGINSFRYPERFGKTHPEYFQLRKDGTRCTNETINGVRDYRVGHLCFYSALTNVIYSDVKERFLKGAPYVDVMPQDGFGPCCCDKCRDRFRKDVKYSPASEYVWGWCSALGRRLIEDKVPGTLTMMAYGQYRRVPDLPLPTNILVMVAEAGPWQKVNPEAFAFANEEVKAWAKKIGRKVWVWTYPHKYHQSALPNIPQMTPRAWGEYYKNLQPWIFGSFAETESDKWFYNYLNYYVFSRIAWDVNADIDAILDEHYRLMFGAGAADVKAFYELLEKTWLDGIQGNVDDTPLGPVARVPPLLNVWREIYSPSLIAACERLLDAAAAKVRPESGEGRRLAFVRAQLFEPLKASSESYLDGILVERELKRRAERAGTARVLKLGKPFKTYKAEFSPSPFIPGERMVKYGEDFGTVQWNVNLKPDTLYRVSYFLKLEGVFKRKDWKGCNGGAMMEIHDGEKSVRYPYPVYEDGTFDWIHRSVTFRTPPKEKMKAQPYVMPRVLHCIGTTWFDGVQIEECQEGQGK
;
A
#
# COMPACT_ATOMS: atom_id res chain seq x y z
N MET A 1 -57.42 21.63 -22.70
CA MET A 1 -57.31 23.08 -22.98
C MET A 1 -56.06 23.62 -22.27
N ARG A 2 -55.09 24.04 -23.07
CA ARG A 2 -53.88 24.80 -22.79
C ARG A 2 -52.81 24.20 -21.86
N GLU A 3 -51.86 23.63 -22.52
CA GLU A 3 -50.40 23.87 -22.54
C GLU A 3 -49.91 25.08 -21.73
N LYS A 4 -48.92 24.85 -20.87
CA LYS A 4 -47.78 25.78 -20.67
C LYS A 4 -46.53 24.98 -20.43
N ILE A 5 -45.64 25.00 -21.44
CA ILE A 5 -44.23 24.64 -21.44
C ILE A 5 -43.51 25.57 -20.46
N LEU A 6 -42.82 25.03 -19.49
CA LEU A 6 -41.82 25.77 -18.67
C LEU A 6 -40.45 25.20 -18.99
N GLN A 7 -39.75 25.97 -19.83
CA GLN A 7 -38.28 25.89 -19.97
C GLN A 7 -37.64 26.10 -18.59
N ARG A 8 -36.93 25.11 -18.09
CA ARG A 8 -36.05 25.26 -16.93
C ARG A 8 -34.65 25.58 -17.44
N PHE A 9 -34.26 26.83 -17.25
CA PHE A 9 -32.87 27.28 -17.30
C PHE A 9 -32.08 26.58 -16.20
N TRP A 10 -30.99 25.90 -16.58
CA TRP A 10 -29.99 25.41 -15.65
C TRP A 10 -29.05 26.57 -15.28
N LEU A 11 -29.23 27.12 -14.07
CA LEU A 11 -28.22 27.96 -13.43
C LEU A 11 -27.16 27.02 -12.84
N VAL A 12 -25.97 27.08 -13.39
CA VAL A 12 -24.77 26.52 -12.74
C VAL A 12 -24.38 27.47 -11.61
N ALA A 13 -24.69 27.08 -10.37
CA ALA A 13 -24.23 27.80 -9.20
C ALA A 13 -22.74 27.50 -8.98
N CYS A 14 -21.89 28.47 -9.28
CA CYS A 14 -20.52 28.49 -8.82
C CYS A 14 -20.49 28.76 -7.31
N PHE A 15 -20.24 27.75 -6.49
CA PHE A 15 -19.90 27.96 -5.09
C PHE A 15 -18.49 28.54 -5.00
N ALA A 16 -18.39 29.80 -4.64
CA ALA A 16 -17.14 30.43 -4.25
C ALA A 16 -16.73 29.94 -2.86
N ILE A 17 -15.67 29.16 -2.79
CA ILE A 17 -14.99 28.83 -1.52
C ILE A 17 -14.13 30.04 -1.15
N ALA A 18 -14.53 30.76 -0.12
CA ALA A 18 -13.74 31.83 0.50
C ALA A 18 -12.57 31.22 1.27
N GLY A 19 -11.38 31.21 0.69
CA GLY A 19 -10.11 30.93 1.35
C GLY A 19 -9.33 32.23 1.52
N CYS A 20 -8.97 32.58 2.74
CA CYS A 20 -8.12 33.71 3.10
C CYS A 20 -6.79 33.68 2.33
N GLY A 21 -6.52 34.73 1.53
CA GLY A 21 -5.23 34.92 0.86
C GLY A 21 -5.24 36.28 0.16
N SER A 22 -4.29 37.12 0.47
CA SER A 22 -3.79 38.35 -0.17
C SER A 22 -4.52 38.85 -1.41
N ASP A 23 -4.90 40.11 -1.40
CA ASP A 23 -5.47 40.89 -2.50
C ASP A 23 -4.66 40.73 -3.79
N VAL A 24 -5.12 39.88 -4.68
CA VAL A 24 -4.71 39.84 -6.07
C VAL A 24 -5.76 40.60 -6.88
N ALA A 25 -5.36 41.67 -7.52
CA ALA A 25 -6.20 42.39 -8.45
C ALA A 25 -6.77 41.41 -9.48
N THR A 26 -8.07 41.13 -9.39
CA THR A 26 -8.77 40.26 -10.36
C THR A 26 -8.82 41.01 -11.69
N ALA A 27 -8.06 40.54 -12.69
CA ALA A 27 -8.21 41.00 -14.05
C ALA A 27 -9.68 40.76 -14.47
N SER A 28 -10.41 41.81 -14.77
CA SER A 28 -11.80 41.68 -15.20
C SER A 28 -11.86 40.97 -16.56
N GLY A 29 -12.70 39.91 -16.65
CA GLY A 29 -12.95 39.22 -17.91
C GLY A 29 -12.68 37.72 -17.86
N PHE A 30 -12.84 37.07 -19.01
CA PHE A 30 -12.71 35.63 -19.16
C PHE A 30 -11.92 35.31 -20.44
N VAL A 31 -11.21 34.19 -20.46
CA VAL A 31 -10.77 33.50 -21.67
C VAL A 31 -11.80 32.44 -21.99
N ASP A 32 -12.58 32.61 -23.04
CA ASP A 32 -13.56 31.63 -23.51
C ASP A 32 -12.86 30.70 -24.50
N LEU A 33 -12.66 29.45 -24.10
CA LEU A 33 -12.03 28.38 -24.87
C LEU A 33 -13.11 27.58 -25.60
N THR A 34 -13.00 27.48 -26.93
CA THR A 34 -13.92 26.69 -27.77
C THR A 34 -13.16 25.69 -28.65
N ALA A 35 -13.86 24.76 -29.21
CA ALA A 35 -13.28 23.80 -30.16
C ALA A 35 -12.64 24.47 -31.39
N ALA A 36 -13.24 25.59 -31.84
CA ALA A 36 -12.83 26.26 -33.06
C ALA A 36 -11.57 27.12 -32.89
N ASP A 37 -11.35 27.72 -31.71
CA ASP A 37 -10.33 28.73 -31.51
C ASP A 37 -9.27 28.39 -30.43
N THR A 38 -9.35 27.26 -29.81
CA THR A 38 -8.34 26.82 -28.81
C THR A 38 -7.13 26.14 -29.45
N GLU A 39 -5.93 26.52 -29.00
CA GLU A 39 -4.67 25.87 -29.32
C GLU A 39 -3.80 25.68 -28.08
N VAL A 40 -2.90 24.69 -28.10
CA VAL A 40 -1.86 24.50 -27.08
C VAL A 40 -0.51 24.93 -27.67
N VAL A 41 0.19 25.80 -26.95
CA VAL A 41 1.47 26.39 -27.41
C VAL A 41 2.61 25.95 -26.51
N VAL A 42 3.71 25.49 -27.09
CA VAL A 42 4.96 25.18 -26.40
C VAL A 42 6.15 25.78 -27.15
N ALA A 43 7.16 26.23 -26.43
CA ALA A 43 8.38 26.73 -27.05
C ALA A 43 9.09 25.64 -27.89
N THR A 44 9.85 26.06 -28.90
CA THR A 44 10.56 25.14 -29.81
C THR A 44 11.55 24.25 -29.04
N ASN A 45 12.18 24.77 -27.99
CA ASN A 45 13.15 24.10 -27.13
C ASN A 45 12.53 23.51 -25.84
N ALA A 46 11.21 23.35 -25.77
CA ALA A 46 10.52 22.84 -24.59
C ALA A 46 11.07 21.47 -24.16
N PRO A 47 11.32 21.24 -22.85
CA PRO A 47 11.83 19.97 -22.34
C PRO A 47 10.81 18.85 -22.49
N ARG A 48 11.26 17.59 -22.43
CA ARG A 48 10.43 16.39 -22.65
C ARG A 48 9.21 16.33 -21.73
N CYS A 49 9.35 16.76 -20.47
CA CYS A 49 8.22 16.80 -19.53
C CYS A 49 7.12 17.78 -19.96
N VAL A 50 7.49 18.94 -20.50
CA VAL A 50 6.54 19.93 -21.04
C VAL A 50 5.88 19.42 -22.32
N LEU A 51 6.63 18.74 -23.20
CA LEU A 51 6.06 18.10 -24.40
C LEU A 51 5.08 16.97 -24.02
N PHE A 52 5.38 16.19 -22.97
CA PHE A 52 4.45 15.21 -22.44
C PHE A 52 3.19 15.88 -21.87
N ALA A 53 3.36 16.96 -21.10
CA ALA A 53 2.24 17.75 -20.55
C ALA A 53 1.35 18.32 -21.67
N ALA A 54 1.94 18.76 -22.77
CA ALA A 54 1.21 19.24 -23.94
C ALA A 54 0.42 18.11 -24.64
N GLY A 55 0.99 16.92 -24.71
CA GLY A 55 0.30 15.71 -25.21
C GLY A 55 -0.92 15.34 -24.35
N GLU A 56 -0.78 15.35 -23.01
CA GLU A 56 -1.92 15.13 -22.09
C GLU A 56 -2.97 16.25 -22.24
N MET A 57 -2.56 17.51 -22.30
CA MET A 57 -3.48 18.65 -22.50
C MET A 57 -4.28 18.47 -23.79
N THR A 58 -3.63 18.31 -24.94
CA THR A 58 -4.31 18.17 -26.25
C THR A 58 -5.20 16.93 -26.30
N ASN A 59 -4.79 15.81 -25.69
CA ASN A 59 -5.60 14.61 -25.61
C ASN A 59 -6.93 14.87 -24.89
N PHE A 60 -6.89 15.44 -23.69
CA PHE A 60 -8.10 15.68 -22.89
C PHE A 60 -8.98 16.77 -23.47
N LEU A 61 -8.40 17.85 -23.99
CA LEU A 61 -9.15 18.89 -24.71
C LEU A 61 -9.85 18.33 -25.95
N SER A 62 -9.14 17.54 -26.76
CA SER A 62 -9.71 16.93 -27.97
C SER A 62 -10.87 15.98 -27.64
N ARG A 63 -10.77 15.24 -26.54
CA ARG A 63 -11.85 14.36 -26.06
C ARG A 63 -13.04 15.17 -25.55
N ALA A 64 -12.79 16.28 -24.83
CA ALA A 64 -13.86 17.15 -24.33
C ALA A 64 -14.60 17.88 -25.45
N TYR A 65 -13.89 18.32 -26.47
CA TYR A 65 -14.48 19.02 -27.62
C TYR A 65 -15.01 18.08 -28.72
N GLY A 66 -14.61 16.81 -28.72
CA GLY A 66 -14.95 15.84 -29.79
C GLY A 66 -14.21 16.08 -31.10
N CYS A 67 -13.18 16.93 -31.12
CA CYS A 67 -12.34 17.20 -32.29
C CYS A 67 -10.90 17.53 -31.87
N PRO A 68 -9.90 17.34 -32.78
CA PRO A 68 -8.50 17.58 -32.47
C PRO A 68 -8.20 19.03 -32.09
N VAL A 69 -7.46 19.25 -31.01
CA VAL A 69 -6.91 20.55 -30.59
C VAL A 69 -5.45 20.62 -31.05
N PRO A 70 -5.05 21.66 -31.81
CA PRO A 70 -3.70 21.77 -32.35
C PRO A 70 -2.66 22.05 -31.26
N LEU A 71 -1.49 21.41 -31.41
CA LEU A 71 -0.25 21.71 -30.69
C LEU A 71 0.69 22.48 -31.63
N VAL A 72 1.01 23.71 -31.27
CA VAL A 72 1.81 24.62 -32.10
C VAL A 72 3.05 25.14 -31.38
N ARG A 73 3.98 25.74 -32.16
CA ARG A 73 5.23 26.32 -31.64
C ARG A 73 5.26 27.86 -31.65
N SER A 74 4.20 28.46 -32.11
CA SER A 74 4.00 29.91 -32.15
C SER A 74 2.51 30.18 -32.14
N PHE A 75 2.12 31.40 -31.71
CA PHE A 75 0.71 31.81 -31.67
C PHE A 75 0.09 31.88 -33.07
N THR A 76 -1.10 31.35 -33.19
CA THR A 76 -1.93 31.51 -34.40
C THR A 76 -2.84 32.75 -34.24
N PRO A 77 -2.82 33.70 -35.16
CA PRO A 77 -3.67 34.89 -35.09
C PRO A 77 -5.15 34.52 -34.90
N GLY A 78 -5.80 35.20 -33.93
CA GLY A 78 -7.23 35.03 -33.64
C GLY A 78 -7.58 33.83 -32.76
N ARG A 79 -6.61 32.95 -32.40
CA ARG A 79 -6.84 31.81 -31.50
C ARG A 79 -6.61 32.18 -30.02
N LYS A 80 -7.27 31.42 -29.16
CA LYS A 80 -7.02 31.41 -27.71
C LYS A 80 -5.94 30.38 -27.42
N SER A 81 -4.91 30.78 -26.70
CA SER A 81 -3.72 29.94 -26.51
C SER A 81 -3.54 29.48 -25.06
N ILE A 82 -3.31 28.20 -24.87
CA ILE A 82 -2.83 27.60 -23.59
C ILE A 82 -1.33 27.39 -23.75
N VAL A 83 -0.53 28.21 -23.10
CA VAL A 83 0.93 28.25 -23.17
C VAL A 83 1.52 27.40 -22.04
N LEU A 84 2.36 26.43 -22.37
CA LEU A 84 2.92 25.49 -21.40
C LEU A 84 4.43 25.61 -21.23
N GLY A 85 4.87 25.55 -19.97
CA GLY A 85 6.26 25.53 -19.54
C GLY A 85 6.85 26.90 -19.24
N ASP A 86 8.02 26.86 -18.59
CA ASP A 86 8.83 28.05 -18.33
C ASP A 86 9.54 28.47 -19.63
N CYS A 87 9.01 29.49 -20.26
CA CYS A 87 9.48 30.03 -21.54
C CYS A 87 9.40 31.57 -21.53
N GLU A 88 9.87 32.20 -22.60
CA GLU A 88 9.83 33.67 -22.75
C GLU A 88 8.41 34.24 -22.54
N TRP A 89 7.37 33.58 -23.05
CA TRP A 89 5.99 34.06 -22.97
C TRP A 89 5.43 33.94 -21.56
N SER A 90 5.67 32.87 -20.84
CA SER A 90 5.23 32.71 -19.45
C SER A 90 5.96 33.67 -18.51
N ARG A 91 7.26 33.93 -18.76
CA ARG A 91 8.05 34.93 -18.03
C ARG A 91 7.57 36.36 -18.32
N ALA A 92 7.27 36.67 -19.58
CA ALA A 92 6.69 37.97 -19.94
C ALA A 92 5.31 38.18 -19.29
N ALA A 93 4.53 37.12 -19.10
CA ALA A 93 3.29 37.16 -18.33
C ALA A 93 3.52 37.18 -16.79
N GLY A 94 4.76 37.28 -16.32
CA GLY A 94 5.14 37.44 -14.91
C GLY A 94 5.18 36.16 -14.10
N ILE A 95 5.31 35.00 -14.73
CA ILE A 95 5.55 33.73 -14.01
C ILE A 95 7.06 33.50 -13.88
N VAL A 96 7.56 33.52 -12.64
CA VAL A 96 8.99 33.30 -12.29
C VAL A 96 9.11 32.02 -11.51
N THR A 97 9.61 30.95 -12.14
CA THR A 97 9.62 29.61 -11.58
C THR A 97 10.84 29.30 -10.70
N GLU A 98 11.90 30.15 -10.73
CA GLU A 98 13.14 29.92 -9.95
C GLU A 98 12.88 29.86 -8.44
N GLY A 99 11.90 30.60 -7.93
CA GLY A 99 11.52 30.63 -6.51
C GLY A 99 10.52 29.54 -6.10
N PHE A 100 10.06 28.74 -7.04
CA PHE A 100 9.03 27.72 -6.75
C PHE A 100 9.57 26.60 -5.89
N ALA A 101 8.75 26.14 -4.97
CA ALA A 101 8.98 24.91 -4.22
C ALA A 101 8.89 23.71 -5.18
N ARG A 102 9.33 22.55 -4.69
CA ARG A 102 9.19 21.32 -5.46
C ARG A 102 7.73 21.01 -5.75
N ASP A 103 7.47 20.62 -7.00
CA ASP A 103 6.15 20.30 -7.55
C ASP A 103 5.17 21.49 -7.59
N GLU A 104 5.62 22.71 -7.28
CA GLU A 104 4.83 23.93 -7.38
C GLU A 104 4.67 24.38 -8.84
N PHE A 105 3.47 24.87 -9.18
CA PHE A 105 3.15 25.42 -10.49
C PHE A 105 2.27 26.66 -10.37
N ALA A 106 2.29 27.48 -11.42
CA ALA A 106 1.36 28.60 -11.62
C ALA A 106 0.47 28.34 -12.83
N ILE A 107 -0.77 28.79 -12.73
CA ILE A 107 -1.71 28.94 -13.84
C ILE A 107 -2.15 30.39 -13.84
N ARG A 108 -1.91 31.14 -14.92
CA ARG A 108 -2.29 32.55 -15.08
C ARG A 108 -3.18 32.74 -16.30
N SER A 109 -4.39 33.23 -16.08
CA SER A 109 -5.33 33.56 -17.14
C SER A 109 -5.32 35.08 -17.41
N VAL A 110 -5.03 35.47 -18.65
CA VAL A 110 -4.93 36.87 -19.11
C VAL A 110 -5.97 37.11 -20.20
N PRO A 111 -7.21 37.56 -19.83
CA PRO A 111 -8.31 37.78 -20.78
C PRO A 111 -7.99 38.77 -21.90
N SER A 112 -7.25 39.85 -21.61
CA SER A 112 -6.84 40.85 -22.59
C SER A 112 -5.97 40.28 -23.73
N GLU A 113 -5.25 39.17 -23.45
CA GLU A 113 -4.43 38.49 -24.46
C GLU A 113 -5.13 37.30 -25.09
N GLY A 114 -6.25 36.84 -24.51
CA GLY A 114 -6.88 35.57 -24.84
C GLY A 114 -5.99 34.36 -24.52
N ARG A 115 -5.17 34.46 -23.47
CA ARG A 115 -4.14 33.46 -23.15
C ARG A 115 -4.22 32.95 -21.75
N ILE A 116 -3.81 31.68 -21.59
CA ILE A 116 -3.62 31.01 -20.31
C ILE A 116 -2.21 30.46 -20.29
N TYR A 117 -1.45 30.76 -19.25
CA TYR A 117 -0.09 30.34 -19.05
C TYR A 117 -0.05 29.31 -17.93
N ILE A 118 0.58 28.15 -18.15
CA ILE A 118 0.77 27.09 -17.16
C ILE A 118 2.26 26.75 -17.12
N ALA A 119 2.92 27.08 -16.03
CA ALA A 119 4.34 26.81 -15.85
C ALA A 119 4.69 26.39 -14.43
N GLY A 120 5.64 25.51 -14.30
CA GLY A 120 6.22 25.06 -13.05
C GLY A 120 7.72 24.88 -13.19
N LYS A 121 8.38 24.55 -12.08
CA LYS A 121 9.81 24.24 -12.11
C LYS A 121 10.00 22.82 -12.65
N ASP A 122 10.47 22.75 -13.90
CA ASP A 122 10.68 21.48 -14.60
C ASP A 122 12.17 21.14 -14.70
N ASP A 123 12.58 19.92 -14.34
CA ASP A 123 13.93 19.45 -14.60
C ASP A 123 14.07 19.09 -16.10
N PRO A 124 15.03 19.69 -16.83
CA PRO A 124 15.25 19.37 -18.25
C PRO A 124 15.52 17.88 -18.53
N LYS A 125 15.98 17.11 -17.52
CA LYS A 125 16.19 15.66 -17.62
C LYS A 125 14.92 14.85 -17.38
N SER A 126 13.83 15.47 -16.96
CA SER A 126 12.59 14.78 -16.66
C SER A 126 11.96 14.20 -17.93
N ASN A 127 11.62 12.91 -17.88
CA ASN A 127 11.02 12.18 -18.98
C ASN A 127 9.85 11.31 -18.51
N PRO A 128 8.66 11.89 -18.32
CA PRO A 128 7.48 11.14 -17.86
C PRO A 128 7.11 9.97 -18.77
N ALA A 129 7.20 10.12 -20.08
CA ALA A 129 6.89 9.05 -21.03
C ALA A 129 7.79 7.81 -20.83
N TRP A 130 9.10 8.01 -20.60
CA TRP A 130 10.00 6.91 -20.28
C TRP A 130 9.66 6.29 -18.92
N ALA A 131 9.42 7.12 -17.90
CA ALA A 131 9.09 6.64 -16.57
C ALA A 131 7.83 5.76 -16.58
N ILE A 132 6.77 6.18 -17.28
CA ILE A 132 5.55 5.41 -17.48
C ILE A 132 5.84 4.09 -18.17
N ASN A 133 6.63 4.13 -19.28
CA ASN A 133 6.95 2.94 -20.05
C ASN A 133 7.70 1.86 -19.25
N VAL A 134 8.52 2.27 -18.27
CA VAL A 134 9.16 1.34 -17.32
C VAL A 134 8.33 1.07 -16.06
N GLY A 135 7.07 1.52 -16.01
CA GLY A 135 6.15 1.32 -14.91
C GLY A 135 6.49 2.12 -13.64
N GLY A 136 7.15 3.25 -13.81
CA GLY A 136 7.52 4.17 -12.74
C GLY A 136 6.91 5.56 -12.90
N TYR A 137 7.50 6.53 -12.25
CA TYR A 137 7.19 7.96 -12.39
C TYR A 137 8.51 8.75 -12.40
N PRO A 138 8.52 9.98 -12.95
CA PRO A 138 9.74 10.77 -12.98
C PRO A 138 10.22 11.03 -11.55
N ARG A 139 11.52 10.80 -11.32
CA ARG A 139 12.18 11.16 -10.04
C ARG A 139 12.75 12.58 -10.07
N THR A 140 12.39 13.32 -11.09
CA THR A 140 12.78 14.68 -11.40
C THR A 140 11.53 15.54 -11.54
N GLU A 141 11.65 16.86 -11.31
CA GLU A 141 10.52 17.77 -11.32
C GLU A 141 9.83 17.82 -12.69
N ALA A 142 8.50 17.77 -12.70
CA ALA A 142 7.63 17.89 -13.85
C ALA A 142 6.39 18.72 -13.45
N SER A 143 6.63 19.89 -12.89
CA SER A 143 5.58 20.69 -12.24
C SER A 143 4.59 21.29 -13.22
N THR A 144 5.00 21.62 -14.45
CA THR A 144 4.08 22.04 -15.53
C THR A 144 3.04 20.98 -15.83
N LEU A 145 3.42 19.67 -15.80
CA LEU A 145 2.48 18.57 -15.98
C LEU A 145 1.40 18.55 -14.89
N PHE A 146 1.78 18.84 -13.65
CA PHE A 146 0.81 18.94 -12.54
C PHE A 146 -0.12 20.13 -12.69
N GLY A 147 0.38 21.25 -13.22
CA GLY A 147 -0.44 22.40 -13.59
C GLY A 147 -1.46 22.08 -14.68
N VAL A 148 -1.08 21.26 -15.67
CA VAL A 148 -2.01 20.79 -16.71
C VAL A 148 -3.13 19.95 -16.10
N TYR A 149 -2.85 19.02 -15.21
CA TYR A 149 -3.90 18.22 -14.57
C TYR A 149 -4.80 19.07 -13.66
N GLU A 150 -4.25 20.04 -12.92
CA GLU A 150 -5.07 20.98 -12.13
C GLU A 150 -5.99 21.79 -13.05
N PHE A 151 -5.49 22.29 -14.19
CA PHE A 151 -6.27 23.05 -15.16
C PHE A 151 -7.43 22.22 -15.73
N LEU A 152 -7.16 20.99 -16.15
CA LEU A 152 -8.17 20.06 -16.66
C LEU A 152 -9.23 19.71 -15.61
N GLU A 153 -8.81 19.48 -14.37
CA GLU A 153 -9.75 19.20 -13.27
C GLU A 153 -10.61 20.41 -12.92
N ARG A 154 -9.99 21.60 -12.83
CA ARG A 154 -10.66 22.82 -12.37
C ARG A 154 -11.64 23.38 -13.38
N PHE A 155 -11.25 23.43 -14.65
CA PHE A 155 -12.01 24.16 -15.66
C PHE A 155 -12.76 23.24 -16.63
N PHE A 156 -12.24 22.06 -16.92
CA PHE A 156 -12.89 21.07 -17.78
C PHE A 156 -13.66 19.99 -17.03
N GLY A 157 -13.55 19.94 -15.71
CA GLY A 157 -14.24 18.96 -14.89
C GLY A 157 -13.68 17.52 -15.05
N CYS A 158 -12.50 17.38 -15.63
CA CYS A 158 -11.86 16.07 -15.73
C CYS A 158 -11.57 15.48 -14.35
N ARG A 159 -11.65 14.14 -14.24
CA ARG A 159 -11.25 13.42 -13.00
C ARG A 159 -10.50 12.15 -13.35
N PHE A 160 -9.58 11.75 -12.46
CA PHE A 160 -8.70 10.60 -12.62
C PHE A 160 -8.77 9.73 -11.35
N TYR A 161 -9.77 8.88 -11.24
CA TYR A 161 -10.01 8.11 -10.01
C TYR A 161 -9.11 6.89 -9.88
N PHE A 162 -8.92 6.14 -10.98
CA PHE A 162 -8.09 4.93 -11.03
C PHE A 162 -7.59 4.68 -12.47
N PRO A 163 -6.59 3.82 -12.67
CA PRO A 163 -6.04 3.54 -13.99
C PRO A 163 -7.08 3.00 -14.98
N GLY A 164 -6.94 3.38 -16.25
CA GLY A 164 -7.80 2.93 -17.35
C GLY A 164 -9.01 3.84 -17.59
N GLU A 165 -9.68 3.61 -18.72
CA GLU A 165 -10.76 4.48 -19.22
C GLU A 165 -11.94 4.63 -18.26
N PHE A 166 -12.27 3.59 -17.52
CA PHE A 166 -13.38 3.63 -16.55
C PHE A 166 -13.10 4.55 -15.35
N GLY A 167 -11.82 4.77 -15.03
CA GLY A 167 -11.42 5.70 -13.97
C GLY A 167 -11.33 7.15 -14.40
N GLU A 168 -11.48 7.44 -15.71
CA GLU A 168 -11.40 8.78 -16.26
C GLU A 168 -12.80 9.37 -16.49
N ILE A 169 -12.99 10.59 -16.01
CA ILE A 169 -14.15 11.41 -16.37
C ILE A 169 -13.66 12.55 -17.27
N VAL A 170 -14.22 12.66 -18.45
CA VAL A 170 -13.95 13.74 -19.40
C VAL A 170 -15.30 14.26 -19.89
N PRO A 171 -15.83 15.32 -19.25
CA PRO A 171 -17.09 15.91 -19.69
C PRO A 171 -16.97 16.54 -21.08
N SER A 172 -18.00 16.39 -21.90
CA SER A 172 -18.10 17.15 -23.16
C SER A 172 -18.32 18.62 -22.87
N ALA A 173 -17.64 19.49 -23.61
CA ALA A 173 -17.74 20.93 -23.46
C ALA A 173 -17.83 21.60 -24.84
N ALA A 174 -18.75 22.54 -25.00
CA ALA A 174 -18.80 23.44 -26.18
C ALA A 174 -17.91 24.67 -25.98
N THR A 175 -17.97 25.25 -24.79
CA THR A 175 -17.18 26.40 -24.37
C THR A 175 -16.78 26.23 -22.91
N VAL A 176 -15.51 26.48 -22.61
CA VAL A 176 -14.99 26.54 -21.24
C VAL A 176 -14.55 27.96 -20.92
N ARG A 177 -15.15 28.56 -19.92
CA ARG A 177 -14.90 29.96 -19.51
C ARG A 177 -13.90 29.98 -18.36
N VAL A 178 -12.71 30.50 -18.59
CA VAL A 178 -11.64 30.64 -17.60
C VAL A 178 -11.55 32.08 -17.12
N PRO A 179 -11.89 32.40 -15.85
CA PRO A 179 -11.78 33.75 -15.33
C PRO A 179 -10.34 34.25 -15.36
N GLY A 180 -10.15 35.57 -15.51
CA GLY A 180 -8.84 36.20 -15.35
C GLY A 180 -8.33 36.04 -13.92
N GLY A 181 -7.04 35.73 -13.76
CA GLY A 181 -6.44 35.57 -12.44
C GLY A 181 -5.36 34.46 -12.34
N ASP A 182 -4.87 34.25 -11.13
CA ASP A 182 -3.84 33.31 -10.78
C ASP A 182 -4.40 32.10 -9.99
N TYR A 183 -4.04 30.89 -10.41
CA TYR A 183 -4.55 29.64 -9.85
C TYR A 183 -3.43 28.66 -9.50
N GLY A 184 -2.25 29.20 -9.14
CA GLY A 184 -1.10 28.39 -8.77
C GLY A 184 -1.32 27.58 -7.50
N LYS A 185 -0.61 26.46 -7.40
CA LYS A 185 -0.62 25.58 -6.22
C LYS A 185 0.75 24.99 -5.93
N LYS A 186 0.97 24.71 -4.65
CA LYS A 186 2.05 23.85 -4.17
C LYS A 186 1.49 22.80 -3.24
N PRO A 187 2.08 21.61 -3.18
CA PRO A 187 1.58 20.55 -2.30
C PRO A 187 1.83 20.90 -0.83
N VAL A 188 0.87 20.57 0.04
CA VAL A 188 1.02 20.66 1.50
C VAL A 188 1.99 19.60 2.00
N PHE A 189 1.92 18.40 1.41
CA PHE A 189 2.88 17.34 1.68
C PHE A 189 3.89 17.22 0.54
N THR A 190 5.18 17.35 0.85
CA THR A 190 6.26 17.17 -0.12
C THR A 190 6.56 15.70 -0.41
N VAL A 191 6.28 14.79 0.54
CA VAL A 191 6.32 13.34 0.33
C VAL A 191 4.90 12.83 0.18
N ARG A 192 4.58 12.27 -0.99
CA ARG A 192 3.24 11.79 -1.39
C ARG A 192 3.41 10.48 -2.15
N TYR A 193 3.86 9.45 -1.45
CA TYR A 193 4.22 8.21 -2.09
C TYR A 193 3.38 7.04 -1.57
N VAL A 194 2.81 6.28 -2.49
CA VAL A 194 2.23 4.96 -2.21
C VAL A 194 3.04 3.93 -2.99
N TYR A 195 3.48 2.90 -2.33
CA TYR A 195 4.28 1.86 -2.95
C TYR A 195 3.48 1.13 -4.02
N LEU A 196 4.00 1.13 -5.25
CA LEU A 196 3.41 0.43 -6.38
C LEU A 196 3.80 -1.04 -6.35
N SER A 197 3.49 -1.73 -5.26
CA SER A 197 3.71 -3.17 -5.16
C SER A 197 2.70 -3.92 -6.03
N GLY A 198 3.07 -5.12 -6.38
CA GLY A 198 2.22 -6.03 -7.13
C GLY A 198 2.86 -6.45 -8.44
N ASP A 199 2.77 -7.72 -8.69
CA ASP A 199 3.24 -8.40 -9.88
C ASP A 199 2.22 -8.36 -11.02
N GLY A 200 1.13 -7.64 -10.81
CA GLY A 200 0.15 -7.43 -11.82
C GLY A 200 -1.01 -8.39 -11.86
N GLN A 201 -1.26 -9.04 -10.82
CA GLN A 201 -2.53 -9.74 -10.66
C GLN A 201 -3.64 -8.73 -10.36
N GLY A 202 -4.27 -8.21 -11.35
CA GLY A 202 -5.34 -7.25 -11.16
C GLY A 202 -6.10 -7.02 -12.46
N PHE A 203 -7.10 -6.16 -12.41
CA PHE A 203 -7.90 -5.78 -13.57
C PHE A 203 -7.12 -4.97 -14.61
N LEU A 204 -5.90 -4.52 -14.27
CA LEU A 204 -5.08 -3.75 -15.17
C LEU A 204 -4.48 -4.62 -16.27
N ALA A 205 -4.47 -4.08 -17.47
CA ALA A 205 -3.91 -4.70 -18.65
C ALA A 205 -2.43 -5.11 -18.51
N PRO A 206 -1.89 -5.88 -19.45
CA PRO A 206 -0.59 -6.48 -19.32
C PRO A 206 0.52 -5.48 -19.01
N THR A 207 1.51 -5.97 -18.30
CA THR A 207 2.70 -5.23 -17.93
C THR A 207 3.52 -4.83 -19.17
N ASN A 208 4.30 -3.75 -19.05
CA ASN A 208 5.33 -3.44 -20.03
C ASN A 208 6.44 -4.52 -20.03
N ALA A 209 7.45 -4.36 -20.92
CA ALA A 209 8.58 -5.29 -21.05
C ALA A 209 9.36 -5.58 -19.73
N TRP A 210 9.16 -4.76 -18.69
CA TRP A 210 9.77 -4.90 -17.37
C TRP A 210 8.83 -5.52 -16.33
N GLY A 211 7.65 -6.00 -16.74
CA GLY A 211 6.65 -6.55 -15.83
C GLY A 211 5.94 -5.51 -14.96
N ARG A 212 5.87 -4.24 -15.38
CA ARG A 212 5.29 -3.13 -14.63
C ARG A 212 4.12 -2.49 -15.36
N TYR A 213 3.15 -1.95 -14.62
CA TYR A 213 1.95 -1.35 -15.19
C TYR A 213 2.15 0.12 -15.55
N SER A 214 2.20 0.42 -16.84
CA SER A 214 2.27 1.79 -17.38
C SER A 214 1.08 2.64 -16.96
N GLU A 215 -0.12 2.06 -16.97
CA GLU A 215 -1.35 2.75 -16.62
C GLU A 215 -1.39 3.17 -15.14
N LYS A 216 -0.89 2.33 -14.23
CA LYS A 216 -0.71 2.71 -12.81
C LYS A 216 0.21 3.92 -12.67
N ALA A 217 1.34 3.90 -13.36
CA ALA A 217 2.30 4.98 -13.32
C ALA A 217 1.72 6.29 -13.89
N LEU A 218 0.99 6.22 -15.00
CA LEU A 218 0.31 7.37 -15.60
C LEU A 218 -0.74 7.95 -14.64
N ASN A 219 -1.61 7.11 -14.06
CA ASN A 219 -2.61 7.56 -13.11
C ASN A 219 -1.97 8.22 -11.86
N TRP A 220 -0.81 7.71 -11.43
CA TRP A 220 -0.04 8.28 -10.34
C TRP A 220 0.40 9.71 -10.62
N MET A 221 0.84 9.99 -11.86
CA MET A 221 1.15 11.36 -12.29
C MET A 221 -0.10 12.23 -12.35
N ARG A 222 -1.22 11.70 -12.84
CA ARG A 222 -2.52 12.41 -12.89
C ARG A 222 -3.06 12.75 -11.50
N LEU A 223 -2.77 11.91 -10.50
CA LEU A 223 -3.03 12.21 -9.09
C LEU A 223 -2.02 13.19 -8.48
N ARG A 224 -1.06 13.68 -9.26
CA ARG A 224 -0.01 14.63 -8.83
C ARG A 224 0.78 14.13 -7.62
N MET A 225 1.10 12.83 -7.59
CA MET A 225 1.95 12.25 -6.56
C MET A 225 3.41 12.70 -6.74
N GLU A 226 4.26 12.48 -5.74
CA GLU A 226 5.61 13.05 -5.75
C GLU A 226 6.47 12.59 -6.92
N THR A 227 7.33 13.50 -7.40
CA THR A 227 8.32 13.23 -8.45
C THR A 227 9.70 12.88 -7.90
N ARG A 228 9.83 12.66 -6.58
CA ARG A 228 11.08 12.37 -5.90
C ARG A 228 10.90 11.18 -4.95
N SER A 229 11.95 10.37 -4.82
CA SER A 229 12.05 9.39 -3.75
C SER A 229 13.02 9.89 -2.68
N THR A 230 12.55 10.08 -1.44
CA THR A 230 13.41 10.31 -0.28
C THR A 230 13.80 8.94 0.28
N PRO A 231 15.08 8.52 0.22
CA PRO A 231 15.48 7.18 0.64
C PRO A 231 15.35 7.05 2.15
N CYS A 232 14.61 6.04 2.61
CA CYS A 232 14.59 5.60 4.01
C CYS A 232 13.96 4.21 4.11
N CYS A 233 14.73 3.17 3.77
CA CYS A 233 14.31 1.78 3.92
C CYS A 233 15.54 0.88 3.93
N HIS A 234 16.04 0.52 5.14
CA HIS A 234 17.18 -0.38 5.32
C HIS A 234 18.42 -0.03 4.48
N GLY A 235 18.68 1.28 4.31
CA GLY A 235 19.68 1.80 3.37
C GLY A 235 21.12 1.41 3.68
N ILE A 236 21.39 0.98 4.91
CA ILE A 236 22.70 0.46 5.30
C ILE A 236 23.10 -0.76 4.44
N ASN A 237 22.14 -1.50 3.88
CA ASN A 237 22.38 -2.63 3.00
C ASN A 237 23.04 -2.24 1.69
N SER A 238 22.84 -1.01 1.24
CA SER A 238 23.41 -0.49 -0.02
C SER A 238 24.94 -0.35 0.00
N PHE A 239 25.56 -0.43 1.18
CA PHE A 239 27.01 -0.42 1.35
C PHE A 239 27.63 -1.81 1.26
N ARG A 240 26.83 -2.89 1.29
CA ARG A 240 27.26 -4.27 1.08
C ARG A 240 28.35 -4.72 2.07
N TYR A 241 28.23 -4.36 3.33
CA TYR A 241 29.23 -4.71 4.35
C TYR A 241 29.43 -6.22 4.55
N PRO A 242 28.39 -7.08 4.48
CA PRO A 242 28.58 -8.53 4.56
C PRO A 242 29.51 -9.07 3.48
N GLU A 243 29.38 -8.60 2.25
CA GLU A 243 30.21 -9.01 1.12
C GLU A 243 31.66 -8.48 1.24
N ARG A 244 31.79 -7.26 1.77
CA ARG A 244 33.11 -6.60 1.92
C ARG A 244 33.92 -7.14 3.09
N PHE A 245 33.27 -7.47 4.21
CA PHE A 245 33.94 -7.71 5.49
C PHE A 245 33.54 -9.00 6.20
N GLY A 246 32.51 -9.73 5.76
CA GLY A 246 31.98 -10.88 6.48
C GLY A 246 32.98 -11.97 6.77
N LYS A 247 33.99 -12.18 5.89
CA LYS A 247 35.06 -13.16 6.07
C LYS A 247 36.26 -12.63 6.85
N THR A 248 36.60 -11.33 6.72
CA THR A 248 37.84 -10.73 7.25
C THR A 248 37.67 -10.04 8.59
N HIS A 249 36.43 -9.54 8.87
CA HIS A 249 36.11 -8.74 10.06
C HIS A 249 34.79 -9.19 10.69
N PRO A 250 34.69 -10.44 11.20
CA PRO A 250 33.44 -10.92 11.82
C PRO A 250 33.02 -10.06 13.01
N GLU A 251 33.94 -9.38 13.70
CA GLU A 251 33.66 -8.47 14.80
C GLU A 251 32.85 -7.21 14.39
N TYR A 252 32.74 -6.91 13.11
CA TYR A 252 31.89 -5.84 12.58
C TYR A 252 30.41 -6.18 12.64
N PHE A 253 30.10 -7.45 12.79
CA PHE A 253 28.73 -7.96 12.77
C PHE A 253 28.22 -8.25 14.17
N GLN A 254 26.91 -8.20 14.32
CA GLN A 254 26.18 -8.46 15.56
C GLN A 254 26.59 -9.81 16.17
N LEU A 255 26.93 -9.82 17.46
CA LEU A 255 27.09 -11.02 18.25
C LEU A 255 25.73 -11.51 18.73
N ARG A 256 25.38 -12.72 18.42
CA ARG A 256 24.14 -13.39 18.89
C ARG A 256 24.32 -13.96 20.31
N LYS A 257 23.22 -14.37 20.93
CA LYS A 257 23.22 -14.99 22.26
C LYS A 257 23.95 -16.34 22.31
N ASP A 258 24.01 -17.04 21.19
CA ASP A 258 24.73 -18.33 21.04
C ASP A 258 26.25 -18.16 20.79
N GLY A 259 26.75 -16.94 20.81
CA GLY A 259 28.17 -16.63 20.59
C GLY A 259 28.56 -16.51 19.10
N THR A 260 27.64 -16.75 18.16
CA THR A 260 27.91 -16.60 16.72
C THR A 260 27.78 -15.16 16.24
N ARG A 261 28.42 -14.83 15.11
CA ARG A 261 28.32 -13.52 14.47
C ARG A 261 27.39 -13.57 13.27
N CYS A 262 26.59 -12.50 13.08
CA CYS A 262 25.69 -12.32 11.93
C CYS A 262 26.43 -11.94 10.65
N THR A 263 27.38 -12.76 10.20
CA THR A 263 28.07 -12.57 8.93
C THR A 263 27.20 -12.99 7.73
N ASN A 264 27.77 -13.08 6.54
CA ASN A 264 27.05 -13.40 5.31
C ASN A 264 26.82 -14.90 5.14
N GLU A 265 26.11 -15.56 6.06
CA GLU A 265 25.76 -16.95 5.90
C GLU A 265 24.34 -17.10 5.33
N THR A 266 24.21 -17.96 4.32
CA THR A 266 22.92 -18.42 3.85
C THR A 266 22.49 -19.60 4.70
N ILE A 267 21.31 -19.53 5.33
CA ILE A 267 20.71 -20.67 5.99
C ILE A 267 20.01 -21.48 4.90
N ASN A 268 20.45 -22.73 4.67
CA ASN A 268 19.90 -23.64 3.65
C ASN A 268 19.88 -23.03 2.21
N GLY A 269 20.91 -22.27 1.85
CA GLY A 269 21.00 -21.67 0.51
C GLY A 269 20.10 -20.44 0.28
N VAL A 270 19.27 -20.07 1.25
CA VAL A 270 18.41 -18.87 1.20
C VAL A 270 19.04 -17.78 2.05
N ARG A 271 19.14 -16.57 1.50
CA ARG A 271 19.61 -15.41 2.27
C ARG A 271 18.59 -15.08 3.36
N ASP A 272 18.93 -15.37 4.61
CA ASP A 272 18.12 -14.97 5.75
C ASP A 272 18.23 -13.45 5.92
N TYR A 273 17.10 -12.74 6.01
CA TYR A 273 17.04 -11.31 6.27
C TYR A 273 17.72 -10.91 7.60
N ARG A 274 17.94 -11.88 8.50
CA ARG A 274 18.67 -11.71 9.76
C ARG A 274 20.19 -11.78 9.60
N VAL A 275 20.71 -12.04 8.42
CA VAL A 275 22.15 -12.14 8.13
C VAL A 275 22.72 -10.76 7.77
N GLY A 276 23.92 -10.48 8.24
CA GLY A 276 24.62 -9.23 7.95
C GLY A 276 24.25 -8.07 8.87
N HIS A 277 23.55 -8.31 9.98
CA HIS A 277 23.31 -7.29 11.00
C HIS A 277 24.60 -6.79 11.60
N LEU A 278 24.72 -5.47 11.79
CA LEU A 278 25.96 -4.79 12.15
C LEU A 278 26.06 -4.58 13.66
N CYS A 279 27.30 -4.59 14.15
CA CYS A 279 27.65 -4.09 15.47
C CYS A 279 28.04 -2.61 15.35
N PHE A 280 27.12 -1.70 15.64
CA PHE A 280 27.29 -0.24 15.48
C PHE A 280 28.35 0.38 16.41
N TYR A 281 28.85 -0.36 17.40
CA TYR A 281 29.92 0.09 18.32
C TYR A 281 31.24 -0.66 18.10
N SER A 282 31.39 -1.29 16.94
CA SER A 282 32.66 -1.85 16.46
C SER A 282 33.46 -0.80 15.66
N ALA A 283 34.67 -1.17 15.20
CA ALA A 283 35.44 -0.34 14.31
C ALA A 283 34.80 -0.05 12.94
N LEU A 284 33.79 -0.82 12.56
CA LEU A 284 32.99 -0.59 11.35
C LEU A 284 32.37 0.81 11.31
N THR A 285 32.11 1.45 12.45
CA THR A 285 31.58 2.83 12.52
C THR A 285 32.44 3.81 11.72
N ASN A 286 33.76 3.65 11.71
CA ASN A 286 34.69 4.51 10.92
C ASN A 286 34.54 4.26 9.41
N VAL A 287 34.32 3.00 9.01
CA VAL A 287 34.09 2.65 7.61
C VAL A 287 32.75 3.23 7.14
N ILE A 288 31.69 3.07 7.95
CA ILE A 288 30.38 3.67 7.66
C ILE A 288 30.49 5.18 7.49
N TYR A 289 31.22 5.85 8.40
CA TYR A 289 31.47 7.29 8.29
C TYR A 289 32.12 7.66 6.96
N SER A 290 33.18 6.96 6.57
CA SER A 290 33.92 7.23 5.32
C SER A 290 33.04 7.01 4.09
N ASP A 291 32.28 5.92 4.05
CA ASP A 291 31.39 5.58 2.94
C ASP A 291 30.23 6.59 2.81
N VAL A 292 29.64 7.03 3.94
CA VAL A 292 28.58 8.05 3.96
C VAL A 292 29.13 9.41 3.52
N LYS A 293 30.30 9.83 4.04
CA LYS A 293 31.01 11.06 3.65
C LYS A 293 31.28 11.07 2.14
N GLU A 294 31.76 9.98 1.59
CA GLU A 294 32.03 9.86 0.14
C GLU A 294 30.76 10.08 -0.69
N ARG A 295 29.63 9.49 -0.30
CA ARG A 295 28.34 9.69 -1.01
C ARG A 295 27.90 11.15 -0.98
N PHE A 296 28.00 11.81 0.16
CA PHE A 296 27.67 13.22 0.27
C PHE A 296 28.57 14.11 -0.59
N LEU A 297 29.89 13.86 -0.58
CA LEU A 297 30.84 14.60 -1.41
C LEU A 297 30.66 14.37 -2.92
N LYS A 298 30.06 13.23 -3.31
CA LYS A 298 29.60 12.95 -4.68
C LYS A 298 28.25 13.61 -5.04
N GLY A 299 27.68 14.43 -4.13
CA GLY A 299 26.47 15.21 -4.39
C GLY A 299 25.16 14.54 -4.00
N ALA A 300 25.17 13.43 -3.28
CA ALA A 300 23.95 12.84 -2.74
C ALA A 300 23.32 13.79 -1.70
N PRO A 301 22.06 14.25 -1.84
CA PRO A 301 21.41 15.10 -0.85
C PRO A 301 21.01 14.34 0.42
N TYR A 302 20.76 13.04 0.28
CA TYR A 302 20.33 12.15 1.35
C TYR A 302 21.14 10.85 1.32
N VAL A 303 21.46 10.32 2.50
CA VAL A 303 22.03 8.97 2.67
C VAL A 303 21.22 8.26 3.75
N ASP A 304 20.61 7.14 3.36
CA ASP A 304 19.86 6.28 4.27
C ASP A 304 20.82 5.37 5.04
N VAL A 305 20.73 5.47 6.38
CA VAL A 305 21.53 4.66 7.32
C VAL A 305 20.68 3.76 8.20
N MET A 306 19.42 3.57 7.85
CA MET A 306 18.52 2.68 8.59
C MET A 306 19.10 1.25 8.66
N PRO A 307 19.11 0.62 9.86
CA PRO A 307 19.52 -0.77 10.03
C PRO A 307 18.69 -1.74 9.18
N GLN A 308 19.25 -2.94 8.96
CA GLN A 308 18.53 -4.03 8.29
C GLN A 308 17.25 -4.41 9.03
N ASP A 309 16.31 -5.00 8.29
CA ASP A 309 15.08 -5.53 8.87
C ASP A 309 15.34 -6.70 9.82
N GLY A 310 14.35 -6.98 10.70
CA GLY A 310 14.51 -8.02 11.73
C GLY A 310 15.57 -7.67 12.78
N PHE A 311 15.80 -6.37 13.04
CA PHE A 311 16.81 -5.88 13.97
C PHE A 311 16.72 -6.57 15.35
N GLY A 312 17.86 -7.11 15.79
CA GLY A 312 18.03 -7.69 17.11
C GLY A 312 19.23 -7.06 17.86
N PRO A 313 19.27 -7.20 19.21
CA PRO A 313 20.37 -6.65 20.00
C PRO A 313 21.69 -7.39 19.76
N CYS A 314 22.79 -6.63 19.62
CA CYS A 314 24.13 -7.17 19.67
C CYS A 314 24.50 -7.50 21.13
N CYS A 315 24.94 -8.74 21.40
CA CYS A 315 25.25 -9.23 22.74
C CYS A 315 26.70 -9.02 23.18
N CYS A 316 27.54 -8.33 22.39
CA CYS A 316 28.93 -8.03 22.78
C CYS A 316 28.99 -7.01 23.93
N ASP A 317 30.13 -7.00 24.65
CA ASP A 317 30.31 -6.16 25.85
C ASP A 317 30.14 -4.67 25.57
N LYS A 318 30.49 -4.19 24.38
CA LYS A 318 30.31 -2.78 23.99
C LYS A 318 28.85 -2.39 23.76
N CYS A 319 27.97 -3.36 23.52
CA CYS A 319 26.58 -3.13 23.08
C CYS A 319 25.54 -3.47 24.15
N ARG A 320 25.76 -4.55 24.95
CA ARG A 320 24.71 -5.13 25.83
C ARG A 320 24.08 -4.14 26.81
N ASP A 321 24.85 -3.18 27.34
CA ASP A 321 24.39 -2.23 28.34
C ASP A 321 23.78 -0.94 27.75
N ARG A 322 23.69 -0.88 26.39
CA ARG A 322 23.08 0.25 25.69
C ARG A 322 21.60 0.04 25.39
N PHE A 323 21.08 -1.14 25.74
CA PHE A 323 19.65 -1.45 25.60
C PHE A 323 18.94 -1.18 26.90
N ARG A 324 17.83 -0.41 26.81
CA ARG A 324 17.00 -0.06 27.96
C ARG A 324 16.17 -1.27 28.40
N LYS A 325 16.32 -1.71 29.63
CA LYS A 325 15.54 -2.81 30.23
C LYS A 325 14.31 -2.32 31.01
N ASP A 326 14.27 -1.03 31.29
CA ASP A 326 13.25 -0.32 32.07
C ASP A 326 12.10 0.23 31.24
N VAL A 327 12.15 0.12 29.93
CA VAL A 327 11.10 0.58 29.02
C VAL A 327 10.28 -0.59 28.48
N LYS A 328 8.96 -0.41 28.37
CA LYS A 328 8.04 -1.42 27.83
C LYS A 328 8.25 -1.64 26.33
N TYR A 329 8.47 -0.56 25.57
CA TYR A 329 8.57 -0.57 24.13
C TYR A 329 9.91 -0.03 23.63
N SER A 330 10.37 -0.55 22.49
CA SER A 330 11.54 -0.05 21.74
C SER A 330 12.82 0.10 22.60
N PRO A 331 13.32 -0.96 23.23
CA PRO A 331 14.46 -0.90 24.15
C PRO A 331 15.80 -0.55 23.48
N ALA A 332 15.87 -0.63 22.14
CA ALA A 332 17.07 -0.37 21.36
C ALA A 332 17.20 1.10 20.90
N SER A 333 16.30 1.99 21.31
CA SER A 333 16.32 3.38 20.83
C SER A 333 17.63 4.09 21.14
N GLU A 334 18.12 4.06 22.36
CA GLU A 334 19.40 4.69 22.74
C GLU A 334 20.60 4.08 22.00
N TYR A 335 20.56 2.78 21.75
CA TYR A 335 21.61 2.08 21.00
C TYR A 335 21.69 2.57 19.56
N VAL A 336 20.58 2.53 18.83
CA VAL A 336 20.54 2.86 17.39
C VAL A 336 20.66 4.36 17.17
N TRP A 337 19.90 5.18 17.89
CA TRP A 337 19.92 6.63 17.73
C TRP A 337 21.18 7.27 18.29
N GLY A 338 21.81 6.67 19.32
CA GLY A 338 23.10 7.09 19.82
C GLY A 338 24.22 6.97 18.79
N TRP A 339 24.25 5.85 18.09
CA TRP A 339 25.16 5.66 16.97
C TRP A 339 24.89 6.63 15.80
N CYS A 340 23.62 6.74 15.38
CA CYS A 340 23.23 7.64 14.30
C CYS A 340 23.54 9.11 14.64
N SER A 341 23.30 9.52 15.89
CA SER A 341 23.62 10.86 16.38
C SER A 341 25.11 11.14 16.37
N ALA A 342 25.96 10.18 16.77
CA ALA A 342 27.41 10.32 16.71
C ALA A 342 27.91 10.47 15.27
N LEU A 343 27.37 9.68 14.34
CA LEU A 343 27.65 9.79 12.91
C LEU A 343 27.27 11.17 12.37
N GLY A 344 26.05 11.64 12.69
CA GLY A 344 25.56 12.96 12.24
C GLY A 344 26.39 14.11 12.79
N ARG A 345 26.78 14.10 14.07
CA ARG A 345 27.65 15.13 14.68
C ARG A 345 29.01 15.19 13.98
N ARG A 346 29.66 14.04 13.77
CA ARG A 346 30.93 13.98 13.09
C ARG A 346 30.90 14.54 11.66
N LEU A 347 29.84 14.31 10.93
CA LEU A 347 29.63 14.91 9.59
C LEU A 347 29.50 16.44 9.67
N ILE A 348 28.83 17.00 10.70
CA ILE A 348 28.75 18.45 10.93
C ILE A 348 30.11 19.03 11.28
N GLU A 349 30.86 18.42 12.20
CA GLU A 349 32.18 18.82 12.63
C GLU A 349 33.16 18.89 11.44
N ASP A 350 33.10 17.90 10.57
CA ASP A 350 33.89 17.84 9.34
C ASP A 350 33.31 18.70 8.18
N LYS A 351 32.24 19.45 8.40
CA LYS A 351 31.57 20.31 7.41
C LYS A 351 31.15 19.56 6.15
N VAL A 352 30.77 18.30 6.30
CA VAL A 352 30.25 17.46 5.19
C VAL A 352 28.80 17.83 4.95
N PRO A 353 28.42 18.25 3.71
CA PRO A 353 27.01 18.57 3.39
C PRO A 353 26.15 17.32 3.33
N GLY A 354 24.83 17.49 3.43
CA GLY A 354 23.85 16.42 3.25
C GLY A 354 23.13 16.03 4.53
N THR A 355 22.11 15.20 4.37
CA THR A 355 21.22 14.80 5.45
C THR A 355 21.13 13.27 5.53
N LEU A 356 21.34 12.73 6.72
CA LEU A 356 21.07 11.32 7.01
C LEU A 356 19.56 11.11 7.08
N THR A 357 19.07 10.02 6.49
CA THR A 357 17.70 9.57 6.71
C THR A 357 17.70 8.32 7.58
N MET A 358 16.78 8.29 8.52
CA MET A 358 16.68 7.22 9.51
C MET A 358 15.22 7.00 9.89
N MET A 359 14.78 5.75 9.97
CA MET A 359 13.42 5.41 10.38
C MET A 359 13.37 5.10 11.87
N ALA A 360 12.41 5.68 12.57
CA ALA A 360 11.97 5.25 13.89
C ALA A 360 11.10 4.00 13.69
N TYR A 361 11.67 2.82 13.94
CA TYR A 361 11.07 1.54 13.55
C TYR A 361 11.34 0.43 14.57
N GLY A 362 10.35 -0.42 14.77
CA GLY A 362 10.48 -1.62 15.56
C GLY A 362 11.08 -1.37 16.95
N GLN A 363 12.18 -2.04 17.27
CA GLN A 363 12.83 -1.96 18.59
C GLN A 363 13.51 -0.61 18.89
N TYR A 364 13.61 0.29 17.93
CA TYR A 364 14.19 1.63 18.07
C TYR A 364 13.23 2.75 17.62
N ARG A 365 11.90 2.50 17.69
CA ARG A 365 10.86 3.47 17.32
C ARG A 365 10.70 4.60 18.34
N ARG A 366 10.84 4.33 19.63
CA ARG A 366 10.71 5.32 20.70
C ARG A 366 11.70 6.47 20.52
N VAL A 367 11.26 7.69 20.84
CA VAL A 367 12.15 8.86 20.90
C VAL A 367 13.26 8.63 21.93
N PRO A 368 14.54 8.77 21.57
CA PRO A 368 15.64 8.62 22.52
C PRO A 368 15.79 9.85 23.42
N ASP A 369 16.33 9.65 24.63
CA ASP A 369 16.56 10.74 25.58
C ASP A 369 17.73 11.65 25.15
N LEU A 370 18.69 11.11 24.38
CA LEU A 370 19.88 11.83 23.90
C LEU A 370 19.53 12.91 22.84
N PRO A 371 20.34 13.98 22.73
CA PRO A 371 20.16 15.01 21.70
C PRO A 371 20.50 14.48 20.30
N LEU A 372 19.71 14.89 19.31
CA LEU A 372 19.92 14.57 17.91
C LEU A 372 20.48 15.80 17.15
N PRO A 373 21.44 15.64 16.24
CA PRO A 373 21.95 16.72 15.41
C PRO A 373 20.96 17.10 14.29
N THR A 374 21.13 18.30 13.75
CA THR A 374 20.18 18.89 12.76
C THR A 374 20.20 18.23 11.39
N ASN A 375 21.24 17.47 11.06
CA ASN A 375 21.41 16.79 9.77
C ASN A 375 20.81 15.36 9.73
N ILE A 376 19.88 15.05 10.64
CA ILE A 376 19.13 13.78 10.62
C ILE A 376 17.67 14.08 10.30
N LEU A 377 17.11 13.46 9.27
CA LEU A 377 15.71 13.48 8.91
C LEU A 377 15.06 12.17 9.35
N VAL A 378 13.95 12.27 10.09
CA VAL A 378 13.31 11.12 10.72
C VAL A 378 12.03 10.74 10.00
N MET A 379 11.92 9.45 9.64
CA MET A 379 10.67 8.79 9.24
C MET A 379 10.13 8.00 10.44
N VAL A 380 8.85 8.07 10.71
CA VAL A 380 8.24 7.30 11.79
C VAL A 380 7.37 6.19 11.19
N ALA A 381 7.74 4.94 11.49
CA ALA A 381 6.96 3.79 11.04
C ALA A 381 5.80 3.54 12.00
N GLU A 382 4.60 3.50 11.45
CA GLU A 382 3.37 3.21 12.18
C GLU A 382 2.34 2.47 11.33
N ALA A 383 1.32 1.91 11.97
CA ALA A 383 0.33 1.13 11.25
C ALA A 383 -0.54 1.99 10.31
N GLY A 384 -0.85 3.23 10.68
CA GLY A 384 -1.52 4.18 9.81
C GLY A 384 -3.03 4.33 10.02
N PRO A 385 -3.74 4.85 9.02
CA PRO A 385 -5.11 5.37 9.17
C PRO A 385 -6.16 4.35 9.61
N TRP A 386 -5.94 3.08 9.36
CA TRP A 386 -6.88 2.02 9.72
C TRP A 386 -6.98 1.74 11.23
N GLN A 387 -6.03 2.20 12.04
CA GLN A 387 -6.09 2.06 13.49
C GLN A 387 -7.12 2.97 14.17
N LYS A 388 -7.76 3.86 13.44
CA LYS A 388 -8.76 4.80 13.98
C LYS A 388 -9.86 4.12 14.80
N VAL A 389 -10.21 2.90 14.49
CA VAL A 389 -11.24 2.11 15.19
C VAL A 389 -10.80 1.61 16.55
N ASN A 390 -9.52 1.66 16.86
CA ASN A 390 -8.99 1.42 18.21
C ASN A 390 -8.40 2.71 18.77
N PRO A 391 -9.11 3.43 19.66
CA PRO A 391 -8.67 4.72 20.18
C PRO A 391 -7.31 4.70 20.87
N GLU A 392 -6.99 3.62 21.62
CA GLU A 392 -5.72 3.50 22.34
C GLU A 392 -4.55 3.34 21.37
N ALA A 393 -4.64 2.40 20.43
CA ALA A 393 -3.60 2.17 19.42
C ALA A 393 -3.40 3.40 18.52
N PHE A 394 -4.49 4.06 18.16
CA PHE A 394 -4.45 5.27 17.34
C PHE A 394 -3.81 6.44 18.07
N ALA A 395 -4.18 6.66 19.35
CA ALA A 395 -3.57 7.69 20.18
C ALA A 395 -2.07 7.44 20.38
N PHE A 396 -1.68 6.20 20.69
CA PHE A 396 -0.29 5.81 20.87
C PHE A 396 0.57 6.13 19.63
N ALA A 397 0.12 5.72 18.44
CA ALA A 397 0.84 5.97 17.19
C ALA A 397 0.97 7.48 16.90
N ASN A 398 -0.12 8.24 17.05
CA ASN A 398 -0.12 9.68 16.80
C ASN A 398 0.77 10.45 17.79
N GLU A 399 0.79 10.08 19.07
CA GLU A 399 1.66 10.72 20.07
C GLU A 399 3.15 10.43 19.77
N GLU A 400 3.51 9.25 19.29
CA GLU A 400 4.89 8.97 18.85
C GLU A 400 5.33 9.88 17.70
N VAL A 401 4.48 10.11 16.69
CA VAL A 401 4.78 11.02 15.57
C VAL A 401 4.99 12.45 16.08
N LYS A 402 4.10 12.93 16.97
CA LYS A 402 4.20 14.26 17.59
C LYS A 402 5.47 14.40 18.44
N ALA A 403 5.79 13.38 19.24
CA ALA A 403 6.99 13.35 20.07
C ALA A 403 8.27 13.44 19.23
N TRP A 404 8.34 12.72 18.11
CA TRP A 404 9.45 12.80 17.17
C TRP A 404 9.58 14.18 16.53
N ALA A 405 8.48 14.78 16.07
CA ALA A 405 8.50 16.13 15.49
C ALA A 405 8.97 17.17 16.52
N LYS A 406 8.50 17.07 17.77
CA LYS A 406 8.97 17.92 18.87
C LYS A 406 10.46 17.71 19.17
N LYS A 407 10.93 16.45 19.18
CA LYS A 407 12.33 16.10 19.49
C LYS A 407 13.32 16.71 18.51
N ILE A 408 13.00 16.68 17.20
CA ILE A 408 13.89 17.23 16.16
C ILE A 408 13.60 18.69 15.82
N GLY A 409 12.58 19.32 16.45
CA GLY A 409 12.19 20.71 16.23
C GLY A 409 11.65 21.03 14.83
N ARG A 410 11.17 20.01 14.09
CA ARG A 410 10.65 20.15 12.72
C ARG A 410 9.72 18.99 12.36
N LYS A 411 8.98 19.12 11.26
CA LYS A 411 8.13 18.05 10.75
C LYS A 411 8.94 16.80 10.39
N VAL A 412 8.35 15.63 10.66
CA VAL A 412 8.82 14.30 10.22
C VAL A 412 8.00 13.83 9.02
N TRP A 413 8.29 12.64 8.47
CA TRP A 413 7.32 11.96 7.61
C TRP A 413 7.03 10.58 8.15
N VAL A 414 5.92 9.98 7.70
CA VAL A 414 5.47 8.70 8.22
C VAL A 414 5.60 7.61 7.15
N TRP A 415 5.96 6.41 7.62
CA TRP A 415 5.79 5.18 6.87
C TRP A 415 4.59 4.47 7.45
N THR A 416 3.55 4.26 6.64
CA THR A 416 2.32 3.63 7.08
C THR A 416 2.11 2.29 6.37
N TYR A 417 1.36 1.39 7.03
CA TYR A 417 1.03 0.06 6.53
C TYR A 417 -0.49 -0.11 6.39
N PRO A 418 -1.15 0.70 5.56
CA PRO A 418 -2.61 0.75 5.53
C PRO A 418 -3.27 -0.55 5.07
N HIS A 419 -2.55 -1.42 4.40
CA HIS A 419 -3.05 -2.65 3.79
C HIS A 419 -2.06 -3.80 3.97
N LYS A 420 -1.58 -4.01 5.18
CA LYS A 420 -0.58 -5.04 5.49
C LYS A 420 -1.13 -6.46 5.52
N TYR A 421 -2.38 -6.67 5.12
CA TYR A 421 -2.98 -7.98 5.09
C TYR A 421 -2.98 -8.53 3.68
N HIS A 422 -2.22 -9.61 3.48
CA HIS A 422 -2.14 -10.31 2.21
C HIS A 422 -3.50 -10.82 1.75
N GLN A 423 -3.69 -10.89 0.44
CA GLN A 423 -4.88 -11.48 -0.19
C GLN A 423 -5.12 -12.93 0.25
N SER A 424 -4.07 -13.66 0.66
CA SER A 424 -4.21 -15.00 1.23
C SER A 424 -4.94 -15.03 2.58
N ALA A 425 -4.82 -13.97 3.40
CA ALA A 425 -5.52 -13.86 4.68
C ALA A 425 -6.94 -13.33 4.52
N LEU A 426 -7.15 -12.38 3.61
CA LEU A 426 -8.44 -11.72 3.36
C LEU A 426 -8.75 -11.70 1.85
N PRO A 427 -8.95 -12.86 1.21
CA PRO A 427 -9.06 -12.94 -0.24
C PRO A 427 -10.25 -12.13 -0.77
N ASN A 428 -9.96 -11.21 -1.70
CA ASN A 428 -10.92 -10.36 -2.38
C ASN A 428 -11.77 -9.43 -1.48
N ILE A 429 -11.34 -9.19 -0.23
CA ILE A 429 -11.97 -8.19 0.63
C ILE A 429 -11.40 -6.81 0.28
N PRO A 430 -12.22 -5.83 -0.14
CA PRO A 430 -11.77 -4.47 -0.41
C PRO A 430 -11.34 -3.77 0.88
N GLN A 431 -10.21 -3.05 0.82
CA GLN A 431 -9.65 -2.35 1.97
C GLN A 431 -9.87 -0.83 1.83
N MET A 432 -11.08 -0.44 1.52
CA MET A 432 -11.44 0.93 1.15
C MET A 432 -11.98 1.70 2.35
N THR A 433 -11.16 2.59 2.90
CA THR A 433 -11.50 3.41 4.07
C THR A 433 -11.10 4.88 3.84
N PRO A 434 -11.65 5.53 2.79
CA PRO A 434 -11.17 6.84 2.33
C PRO A 434 -11.34 7.95 3.35
N ARG A 435 -12.41 7.93 4.17
CA ARG A 435 -12.61 8.93 5.24
C ARG A 435 -11.55 8.81 6.32
N ALA A 436 -11.27 7.60 6.78
CA ALA A 436 -10.22 7.36 7.77
C ALA A 436 -8.84 7.81 7.28
N TRP A 437 -8.55 7.60 5.99
CA TRP A 437 -7.32 8.08 5.35
C TRP A 437 -7.23 9.61 5.34
N GLY A 438 -8.25 10.27 4.85
CA GLY A 438 -8.25 11.73 4.76
C GLY A 438 -8.13 12.40 6.12
N GLU A 439 -8.90 11.96 7.10
CA GLU A 439 -8.87 12.49 8.47
C GLU A 439 -7.53 12.27 9.17
N TYR A 440 -6.93 11.09 8.99
CA TYR A 440 -5.63 10.78 9.55
C TYR A 440 -4.57 11.77 9.07
N TYR A 441 -4.46 12.01 7.78
CA TYR A 441 -3.47 12.95 7.22
C TYR A 441 -3.78 14.42 7.57
N LYS A 442 -5.04 14.81 7.62
CA LYS A 442 -5.45 16.14 8.10
C LYS A 442 -4.99 16.37 9.56
N ASN A 443 -5.23 15.41 10.42
CA ASN A 443 -4.88 15.50 11.85
C ASN A 443 -3.37 15.54 12.11
N LEU A 444 -2.59 14.86 11.28
CA LEU A 444 -1.13 14.83 11.40
C LEU A 444 -0.40 15.95 10.65
N GLN A 445 -1.07 16.70 9.80
CA GLN A 445 -0.45 17.75 8.97
C GLN A 445 0.44 18.75 9.74
N PRO A 446 0.13 19.17 10.97
CA PRO A 446 1.01 20.05 11.73
C PRO A 446 2.38 19.44 12.04
N TRP A 447 2.48 18.11 12.08
CA TRP A 447 3.64 17.35 12.55
C TRP A 447 4.40 16.63 11.43
N ILE A 448 3.77 16.44 10.27
CA ILE A 448 4.36 15.73 9.16
C ILE A 448 4.48 16.60 7.91
N PHE A 449 5.48 16.31 7.08
CA PHE A 449 5.62 16.89 5.74
C PHE A 449 5.25 15.88 4.63
N GLY A 450 4.75 14.70 4.99
CA GLY A 450 4.24 13.72 4.04
C GLY A 450 4.25 12.28 4.54
N SER A 451 3.93 11.37 3.64
CA SER A 451 3.80 9.94 3.92
C SER A 451 4.34 9.08 2.78
N PHE A 452 4.97 7.98 3.17
CA PHE A 452 5.16 6.79 2.37
C PHE A 452 4.16 5.75 2.86
N ALA A 453 3.24 5.30 1.99
CA ALA A 453 2.27 4.26 2.32
C ALA A 453 2.70 2.94 1.66
N GLU A 454 3.09 1.96 2.47
CA GLU A 454 3.37 0.61 2.01
C GLU A 454 2.06 -0.17 1.91
N THR A 455 1.66 -0.49 0.69
CA THR A 455 0.51 -1.33 0.44
C THR A 455 0.99 -2.71 0.01
N GLU A 456 0.60 -3.74 0.72
CA GLU A 456 0.90 -5.12 0.35
C GLU A 456 -0.17 -5.70 -0.60
N SER A 457 -1.17 -4.89 -0.96
CA SER A 457 -2.20 -5.27 -1.93
C SER A 457 -1.73 -4.94 -3.34
N ASP A 458 -1.69 -5.92 -4.19
CA ASP A 458 -1.46 -5.80 -5.62
C ASP A 458 -2.71 -5.32 -6.39
N LYS A 459 -3.86 -5.25 -5.74
CA LYS A 459 -5.12 -4.83 -6.34
C LYS A 459 -5.37 -3.34 -6.11
N TRP A 460 -4.91 -2.50 -7.03
CA TRP A 460 -5.14 -1.06 -6.99
C TRP A 460 -6.60 -0.68 -6.78
N PHE A 461 -7.50 -1.35 -7.49
CA PHE A 461 -8.93 -1.04 -7.46
C PHE A 461 -9.57 -1.22 -6.09
N TYR A 462 -9.03 -2.11 -5.24
CA TYR A 462 -9.53 -2.31 -3.87
C TYR A 462 -9.21 -1.16 -2.91
N ASN A 463 -8.38 -0.20 -3.36
CA ASN A 463 -7.85 0.89 -2.53
C ASN A 463 -7.91 2.26 -3.21
N TYR A 464 -8.44 2.34 -4.43
CA TYR A 464 -8.29 3.54 -5.26
C TYR A 464 -8.86 4.82 -4.63
N LEU A 465 -9.98 4.73 -3.88
CA LEU A 465 -10.55 5.89 -3.20
C LEU A 465 -9.67 6.39 -2.05
N ASN A 466 -8.95 5.48 -1.36
CA ASN A 466 -7.96 5.86 -0.35
C ASN A 466 -6.85 6.71 -0.99
N TYR A 467 -6.34 6.25 -2.14
CA TYR A 467 -5.28 6.96 -2.86
C TYR A 467 -5.78 8.29 -3.44
N TYR A 468 -7.00 8.30 -3.97
CA TYR A 468 -7.62 9.51 -4.50
C TYR A 468 -7.81 10.57 -3.41
N VAL A 469 -8.40 10.21 -2.27
CA VAL A 469 -8.57 11.13 -1.13
C VAL A 469 -7.21 11.59 -0.61
N PHE A 470 -6.25 10.68 -0.43
CA PHE A 470 -4.89 11.06 -0.02
C PHE A 470 -4.26 12.05 -0.99
N SER A 471 -4.40 11.84 -2.30
CA SER A 471 -3.86 12.77 -3.29
C SER A 471 -4.46 14.17 -3.16
N ARG A 472 -5.77 14.27 -2.88
CA ARG A 472 -6.46 15.58 -2.69
C ARG A 472 -5.99 16.29 -1.42
N ILE A 473 -5.95 15.58 -0.29
CA ILE A 473 -5.51 16.11 1.00
C ILE A 473 -4.03 16.51 0.97
N ALA A 474 -3.20 15.81 0.22
CA ALA A 474 -1.77 16.11 0.09
C ALA A 474 -1.50 17.45 -0.63
N TRP A 475 -2.45 17.93 -1.43
CA TRP A 475 -2.40 19.25 -2.09
C TRP A 475 -3.18 20.32 -1.35
N ASP A 476 -4.28 19.94 -0.70
CA ASP A 476 -5.12 20.85 0.07
C ASP A 476 -5.67 20.13 1.30
N VAL A 477 -5.07 20.37 2.45
CA VAL A 477 -5.48 19.76 3.72
C VAL A 477 -6.89 20.19 4.17
N ASN A 478 -7.40 21.30 3.65
CA ASN A 478 -8.74 21.82 3.97
C ASN A 478 -9.84 21.24 3.05
N ALA A 479 -9.45 20.45 2.02
CA ALA A 479 -10.43 19.83 1.14
C ALA A 479 -11.46 19.01 1.91
N ASP A 480 -12.72 19.14 1.56
CA ASP A 480 -13.82 18.40 2.17
C ASP A 480 -13.85 16.96 1.63
N ILE A 481 -13.66 15.98 2.51
CA ILE A 481 -13.57 14.56 2.15
C ILE A 481 -14.92 14.04 1.66
N ASP A 482 -16.02 14.43 2.33
CA ASP A 482 -17.35 13.98 1.93
C ASP A 482 -17.76 14.59 0.61
N ALA A 483 -17.45 15.88 0.37
CA ALA A 483 -17.66 16.52 -0.92
C ALA A 483 -16.86 15.84 -2.05
N ILE A 484 -15.62 15.43 -1.80
CA ILE A 484 -14.79 14.67 -2.74
C ILE A 484 -15.44 13.33 -3.09
N LEU A 485 -15.94 12.60 -2.08
CA LEU A 485 -16.57 11.30 -2.27
C LEU A 485 -17.94 11.44 -2.95
N ASP A 486 -18.74 12.43 -2.60
CA ASP A 486 -20.03 12.69 -3.23
C ASP A 486 -19.86 13.08 -4.71
N GLU A 487 -18.87 13.89 -5.03
CA GLU A 487 -18.51 14.18 -6.41
C GLU A 487 -18.15 12.90 -7.18
N HIS A 488 -17.32 12.05 -6.58
CA HIS A 488 -16.94 10.78 -7.19
C HIS A 488 -18.17 9.92 -7.52
N TYR A 489 -19.07 9.67 -6.56
CA TYR A 489 -20.23 8.83 -6.81
C TYR A 489 -21.15 9.44 -7.88
N ARG A 490 -21.38 10.73 -7.81
CA ARG A 490 -22.23 11.45 -8.77
C ARG A 490 -21.67 11.38 -10.21
N LEU A 491 -20.36 11.63 -10.37
CA LEU A 491 -19.74 11.62 -11.70
C LEU A 491 -19.57 10.21 -12.29
N MET A 492 -19.32 9.23 -11.44
CA MET A 492 -19.09 7.86 -11.89
C MET A 492 -20.39 7.12 -12.21
N PHE A 493 -21.45 7.33 -11.44
CA PHE A 493 -22.64 6.46 -11.43
C PHE A 493 -23.96 7.19 -11.67
N GLY A 494 -23.98 8.51 -11.83
CA GLY A 494 -25.14 9.29 -12.22
C GLY A 494 -26.36 9.02 -11.34
N ALA A 495 -27.47 8.52 -11.91
CA ALA A 495 -28.70 8.21 -11.19
C ALA A 495 -28.55 7.05 -10.16
N GLY A 496 -27.56 6.18 -10.35
CA GLY A 496 -27.24 5.09 -9.41
C GLY A 496 -26.33 5.50 -8.25
N ALA A 497 -25.89 6.77 -8.20
CA ALA A 497 -24.86 7.26 -7.27
C ALA A 497 -25.16 6.98 -5.79
N ALA A 498 -26.43 7.19 -5.36
CA ALA A 498 -26.82 7.00 -3.96
C ALA A 498 -26.69 5.55 -3.50
N ASP A 499 -27.07 4.59 -4.34
CA ASP A 499 -26.99 3.17 -4.01
C ASP A 499 -25.55 2.66 -4.02
N VAL A 500 -24.74 3.13 -4.99
CA VAL A 500 -23.31 2.80 -5.04
C VAL A 500 -22.57 3.42 -3.85
N LYS A 501 -22.89 4.66 -3.45
CA LYS A 501 -22.38 5.27 -2.23
C LYS A 501 -22.70 4.39 -1.01
N ALA A 502 -23.94 3.98 -0.85
CA ALA A 502 -24.34 3.12 0.25
C ALA A 502 -23.61 1.75 0.24
N PHE A 503 -23.34 1.18 -0.93
CA PHE A 503 -22.52 -0.03 -1.08
C PHE A 503 -21.09 0.18 -0.57
N TYR A 504 -20.41 1.26 -0.98
CA TYR A 504 -19.05 1.56 -0.52
C TYR A 504 -18.99 1.89 0.97
N GLU A 505 -19.96 2.65 1.48
CA GLU A 505 -20.06 2.98 2.91
C GLU A 505 -20.31 1.75 3.77
N LEU A 506 -21.12 0.81 3.27
CA LEU A 506 -21.33 -0.48 3.93
C LEU A 506 -20.02 -1.28 4.02
N LEU A 507 -19.23 -1.32 2.95
CA LEU A 507 -17.92 -1.99 2.96
C LEU A 507 -16.92 -1.27 3.86
N GLU A 508 -16.84 0.07 3.82
CA GLU A 508 -15.98 0.87 4.70
C GLU A 508 -16.31 0.61 6.17
N LYS A 509 -17.60 0.69 6.53
CA LYS A 509 -18.05 0.41 7.90
C LYS A 509 -17.72 -1.02 8.33
N THR A 510 -17.96 -1.99 7.48
CA THR A 510 -17.68 -3.41 7.77
C THR A 510 -16.20 -3.64 8.00
N TRP A 511 -15.33 -3.02 7.19
CA TRP A 511 -13.89 -3.09 7.38
C TRP A 511 -13.46 -2.47 8.72
N LEU A 512 -13.89 -1.25 8.98
CA LEU A 512 -13.50 -0.50 10.18
C LEU A 512 -14.00 -1.14 11.48
N ASP A 513 -15.21 -1.62 11.50
CA ASP A 513 -15.81 -2.21 12.71
C ASP A 513 -15.37 -3.67 12.95
N GLY A 514 -15.24 -4.46 11.87
CA GLY A 514 -14.99 -5.88 11.96
C GLY A 514 -13.53 -6.29 11.85
N ILE A 515 -12.82 -5.83 10.83
CA ILE A 515 -11.47 -6.30 10.51
C ILE A 515 -10.42 -5.61 11.39
N GLN A 516 -10.60 -4.34 11.69
CA GLN A 516 -9.60 -3.52 12.39
C GLN A 516 -9.87 -3.34 13.88
N GLY A 517 -10.96 -3.91 14.41
CA GLY A 517 -11.38 -3.73 15.80
C GLY A 517 -10.50 -4.43 16.85
N ASN A 518 -9.71 -5.42 16.45
CA ASN A 518 -8.89 -6.22 17.37
C ASN A 518 -7.46 -5.69 17.45
N VAL A 519 -6.90 -5.64 18.66
CA VAL A 519 -5.54 -5.14 18.92
C VAL A 519 -4.78 -6.09 19.83
N ASP A 520 -3.55 -6.42 19.44
CA ASP A 520 -2.57 -7.10 20.29
C ASP A 520 -1.60 -6.08 20.88
N ASP A 521 -1.35 -6.14 22.19
CA ASP A 521 -0.25 -5.40 22.83
C ASP A 521 1.07 -6.16 22.62
N THR A 522 1.93 -5.57 21.82
CA THR A 522 3.22 -6.17 21.42
C THR A 522 4.39 -5.37 21.98
N PRO A 523 5.63 -5.89 21.99
CA PRO A 523 6.83 -5.12 22.36
C PRO A 523 7.07 -3.87 21.50
N LEU A 524 6.36 -3.75 20.38
CA LEU A 524 6.42 -2.60 19.46
C LEU A 524 5.28 -1.60 19.72
N GLY A 525 4.42 -1.86 20.70
CA GLY A 525 3.20 -1.13 20.98
C GLY A 525 1.94 -1.89 20.56
N PRO A 526 0.76 -1.28 20.71
CA PRO A 526 -0.50 -1.84 20.24
C PRO A 526 -0.48 -2.01 18.72
N VAL A 527 -0.84 -3.19 18.23
CA VAL A 527 -0.88 -3.52 16.80
C VAL A 527 -2.22 -4.19 16.47
N ALA A 528 -2.89 -3.72 15.44
CA ALA A 528 -4.14 -4.30 15.02
C ALA A 528 -3.98 -5.72 14.46
N ARG A 529 -4.98 -6.53 14.67
CA ARG A 529 -5.03 -7.94 14.36
C ARG A 529 -6.23 -8.27 13.46
N VAL A 530 -6.00 -9.13 12.48
CA VAL A 530 -7.09 -9.69 11.68
C VAL A 530 -7.87 -10.69 12.54
N PRO A 531 -9.22 -10.63 12.56
CA PRO A 531 -10.04 -11.64 13.23
C PRO A 531 -9.83 -13.04 12.64
N PRO A 532 -10.19 -14.11 13.35
CA PRO A 532 -10.21 -15.45 12.79
C PRO A 532 -11.01 -15.51 11.50
N LEU A 533 -10.50 -16.23 10.48
CA LEU A 533 -11.14 -16.29 9.16
C LEU A 533 -12.59 -16.78 9.20
N LEU A 534 -12.91 -17.64 10.18
CA LEU A 534 -14.27 -18.11 10.39
C LEU A 534 -15.21 -16.95 10.76
N ASN A 535 -14.77 -16.06 11.66
CA ASN A 535 -15.52 -14.87 12.03
C ASN A 535 -15.61 -13.88 10.85
N VAL A 536 -14.54 -13.75 10.08
CA VAL A 536 -14.55 -12.90 8.88
C VAL A 536 -15.69 -13.28 7.95
N TRP A 537 -15.86 -14.57 7.64
CA TRP A 537 -16.83 -15.01 6.62
C TRP A 537 -18.21 -15.38 7.16
N ARG A 538 -18.35 -15.76 8.43
CA ARG A 538 -19.66 -16.05 9.04
C ARG A 538 -20.33 -14.83 9.65
N GLU A 539 -19.55 -13.93 10.24
CA GLU A 539 -20.08 -12.84 11.05
C GLU A 539 -19.88 -11.48 10.39
N ILE A 540 -18.66 -11.18 9.91
CA ILE A 540 -18.31 -9.86 9.38
C ILE A 540 -18.77 -9.73 7.93
N TYR A 541 -18.21 -10.53 7.01
CA TYR A 541 -18.63 -10.61 5.60
C TYR A 541 -19.64 -11.74 5.41
N SER A 542 -20.65 -11.75 6.26
CA SER A 542 -21.69 -12.78 6.32
C SER A 542 -22.52 -12.87 5.03
N PRO A 543 -23.20 -14.01 4.78
CA PRO A 543 -24.13 -14.11 3.64
C PRO A 543 -25.17 -12.99 3.59
N SER A 544 -25.64 -12.50 4.75
CA SER A 544 -26.59 -11.40 4.83
C SER A 544 -25.98 -10.06 4.38
N LEU A 545 -24.71 -9.80 4.71
CA LEU A 545 -23.97 -8.63 4.21
C LEU A 545 -23.77 -8.72 2.69
N ILE A 546 -23.32 -9.87 2.19
CA ILE A 546 -23.13 -10.09 0.74
C ILE A 546 -24.44 -9.84 -0.02
N ALA A 547 -25.57 -10.39 0.49
CA ALA A 547 -26.88 -10.13 -0.10
C ALA A 547 -27.31 -8.66 -0.01
N ALA A 548 -26.93 -7.94 1.06
CA ALA A 548 -27.18 -6.49 1.16
C ALA A 548 -26.38 -5.70 0.12
N CYS A 549 -25.09 -6.03 -0.07
CA CYS A 549 -24.26 -5.45 -1.12
C CYS A 549 -24.85 -5.68 -2.52
N GLU A 550 -25.31 -6.90 -2.80
CA GLU A 550 -25.93 -7.26 -4.08
C GLU A 550 -27.18 -6.43 -4.35
N ARG A 551 -28.09 -6.33 -3.39
CA ARG A 551 -29.31 -5.50 -3.52
C ARG A 551 -28.99 -4.03 -3.82
N LEU A 552 -27.97 -3.45 -3.22
CA LEU A 552 -27.57 -2.07 -3.48
C LEU A 552 -27.05 -1.90 -4.93
N LEU A 553 -26.23 -2.83 -5.41
CA LEU A 553 -25.76 -2.80 -6.80
C LEU A 553 -26.88 -3.06 -7.81
N ASP A 554 -27.86 -3.92 -7.49
CA ASP A 554 -29.05 -4.15 -8.33
C ASP A 554 -29.93 -2.89 -8.39
N ALA A 555 -30.14 -2.23 -7.25
CA ALA A 555 -30.89 -0.97 -7.18
C ALA A 555 -30.22 0.14 -8.00
N ALA A 556 -28.88 0.22 -7.97
CA ALA A 556 -28.14 1.14 -8.82
C ALA A 556 -28.30 0.80 -10.31
N ALA A 557 -28.19 -0.49 -10.67
CA ALA A 557 -28.29 -0.95 -12.05
C ALA A 557 -29.67 -0.66 -12.66
N ALA A 558 -30.73 -0.75 -11.87
CA ALA A 558 -32.08 -0.41 -12.31
C ALA A 558 -32.29 1.08 -12.66
N LYS A 559 -31.38 1.96 -12.23
CA LYS A 559 -31.46 3.42 -12.43
C LYS A 559 -30.60 3.95 -13.58
N VAL A 560 -29.69 3.14 -14.12
CA VAL A 560 -28.77 3.54 -15.19
C VAL A 560 -28.93 2.65 -16.42
N ARG A 561 -28.71 3.21 -17.60
CA ARG A 561 -28.71 2.41 -18.83
C ARG A 561 -27.40 1.60 -18.92
N PRO A 562 -27.44 0.28 -19.20
CA PRO A 562 -26.25 -0.56 -19.24
C PRO A 562 -25.15 -0.06 -20.19
N GLU A 563 -25.54 0.51 -21.35
CA GLU A 563 -24.60 0.99 -22.39
C GLU A 563 -24.04 2.38 -22.11
N SER A 564 -24.62 3.11 -21.14
CA SER A 564 -24.10 4.42 -20.73
C SER A 564 -22.73 4.30 -20.06
N GLY A 565 -21.99 5.41 -19.96
CA GLY A 565 -20.73 5.44 -19.22
C GLY A 565 -20.90 5.00 -17.77
N GLU A 566 -21.98 5.42 -17.12
CA GLU A 566 -22.35 5.09 -15.75
C GLU A 566 -22.67 3.60 -15.60
N GLY A 567 -23.46 3.03 -16.54
CA GLY A 567 -23.81 1.62 -16.53
C GLY A 567 -22.59 0.72 -16.71
N ARG A 568 -21.71 1.05 -17.65
CA ARG A 568 -20.44 0.30 -17.86
C ARG A 568 -19.51 0.38 -16.64
N ARG A 569 -19.41 1.54 -15.97
CA ARG A 569 -18.64 1.68 -14.74
C ARG A 569 -19.25 0.88 -13.59
N LEU A 570 -20.57 0.88 -13.46
CA LEU A 570 -21.25 0.06 -12.47
C LEU A 570 -21.02 -1.44 -12.70
N ALA A 571 -21.13 -1.90 -13.95
CA ALA A 571 -20.81 -3.28 -14.33
C ALA A 571 -19.34 -3.64 -14.01
N PHE A 572 -18.41 -2.70 -14.25
CA PHE A 572 -17.02 -2.86 -13.90
C PHE A 572 -16.79 -2.99 -12.38
N VAL A 573 -17.43 -2.13 -11.57
CA VAL A 573 -17.38 -2.24 -10.10
C VAL A 573 -17.93 -3.58 -9.63
N ARG A 574 -19.07 -4.03 -10.16
CA ARG A 574 -19.65 -5.34 -9.83
C ARG A 574 -18.65 -6.47 -10.15
N ALA A 575 -18.12 -6.50 -11.36
CA ALA A 575 -17.24 -7.58 -11.81
C ALA A 575 -15.89 -7.60 -11.08
N GLN A 576 -15.30 -6.44 -10.76
CA GLN A 576 -13.95 -6.36 -10.22
C GLN A 576 -13.90 -6.30 -8.69
N LEU A 577 -14.97 -5.88 -8.02
CA LEU A 577 -15.01 -5.70 -6.58
C LEU A 577 -15.98 -6.68 -5.89
N PHE A 578 -17.23 -6.72 -6.35
CA PHE A 578 -18.27 -7.47 -5.67
C PHE A 578 -18.26 -8.97 -5.99
N GLU A 579 -18.21 -9.36 -7.27
CA GLU A 579 -18.26 -10.79 -7.65
C GLU A 579 -17.08 -11.60 -7.07
N PRO A 580 -15.82 -11.08 -7.04
CA PRO A 580 -14.74 -11.76 -6.37
C PRO A 580 -14.95 -11.90 -4.85
N LEU A 581 -15.49 -10.87 -4.20
CA LEU A 581 -15.81 -10.90 -2.77
C LEU A 581 -16.87 -11.97 -2.47
N LYS A 582 -17.97 -11.97 -3.24
CA LYS A 582 -19.05 -12.95 -3.15
C LYS A 582 -18.54 -14.39 -3.36
N ALA A 583 -17.76 -14.61 -4.42
CA ALA A 583 -17.18 -15.91 -4.73
C ALA A 583 -16.23 -16.40 -3.62
N SER A 584 -15.45 -15.51 -2.99
CA SER A 584 -14.59 -15.87 -1.86
C SER A 584 -15.39 -16.27 -0.62
N SER A 585 -16.47 -15.54 -0.31
CA SER A 585 -17.38 -15.89 0.78
C SER A 585 -18.03 -17.26 0.57
N GLU A 586 -18.58 -17.50 -0.60
CA GLU A 586 -19.22 -18.77 -0.96
C GLU A 586 -18.23 -19.92 -0.94
N SER A 587 -17.06 -19.76 -1.57
CA SER A 587 -16.03 -20.78 -1.61
C SER A 587 -15.50 -21.12 -0.22
N TYR A 588 -15.28 -20.12 0.65
CA TYR A 588 -14.84 -20.35 2.02
C TYR A 588 -15.91 -21.12 2.81
N LEU A 589 -17.16 -20.65 2.79
CA LEU A 589 -18.27 -21.29 3.52
C LEU A 589 -18.52 -22.71 3.02
N ASP A 590 -18.43 -22.94 1.72
CA ASP A 590 -18.49 -24.28 1.14
C ASP A 590 -17.33 -25.16 1.62
N GLY A 591 -16.13 -24.62 1.71
CA GLY A 591 -14.93 -25.34 2.11
C GLY A 591 -14.89 -25.74 3.59
N ILE A 592 -15.74 -25.15 4.45
CA ILE A 592 -15.77 -25.50 5.89
C ILE A 592 -16.71 -26.63 6.25
N LEU A 593 -17.57 -27.09 5.33
CA LEU A 593 -18.57 -28.12 5.62
C LEU A 593 -17.97 -29.53 5.64
N VAL A 594 -17.95 -30.12 6.83
CA VAL A 594 -17.40 -31.47 7.05
C VAL A 594 -18.19 -32.52 6.25
N GLU A 595 -19.50 -32.49 6.30
CA GLU A 595 -20.37 -33.45 5.59
C GLU A 595 -20.15 -33.43 4.07
N ARG A 596 -20.01 -32.24 3.49
CA ARG A 596 -19.75 -32.07 2.06
C ARG A 596 -18.39 -32.68 1.66
N GLU A 597 -17.38 -32.48 2.48
CA GLU A 597 -16.05 -33.07 2.22
C GLU A 597 -16.06 -34.58 2.39
N LEU A 598 -16.76 -35.11 3.38
CA LEU A 598 -16.92 -36.57 3.53
C LEU A 598 -17.62 -37.17 2.30
N LYS A 599 -18.64 -36.53 1.77
CA LYS A 599 -19.31 -36.92 0.52
C LYS A 599 -18.34 -36.87 -0.66
N ARG A 600 -17.58 -35.78 -0.83
CA ARG A 600 -16.56 -35.64 -1.88
C ARG A 600 -15.49 -36.71 -1.78
N ARG A 601 -15.04 -37.08 -0.56
CA ARG A 601 -14.07 -38.17 -0.36
C ARG A 601 -14.66 -39.51 -0.80
N ALA A 602 -15.91 -39.77 -0.49
CA ALA A 602 -16.59 -40.98 -0.93
C ALA A 602 -16.74 -41.05 -2.46
N GLU A 603 -17.10 -39.92 -3.11
CA GLU A 603 -17.19 -39.84 -4.57
C GLU A 603 -15.83 -40.03 -5.27
N ARG A 604 -14.74 -39.58 -4.64
CA ARG A 604 -13.37 -39.75 -5.16
C ARG A 604 -12.72 -41.07 -4.78
N ALA A 605 -13.37 -41.88 -3.93
CA ALA A 605 -12.83 -43.18 -3.51
C ALA A 605 -12.57 -44.10 -4.71
N GLY A 606 -11.35 -44.54 -4.89
CA GLY A 606 -10.93 -45.37 -6.00
C GLY A 606 -10.42 -44.61 -7.25
N THR A 607 -10.65 -43.27 -7.36
CA THR A 607 -10.14 -42.47 -8.47
C THR A 607 -8.97 -41.55 -8.04
N ALA A 608 -9.01 -41.01 -6.83
CA ALA A 608 -7.93 -40.21 -6.30
C ALA A 608 -6.84 -41.10 -5.68
N ARG A 609 -5.57 -40.77 -5.95
CA ARG A 609 -4.45 -41.41 -5.28
C ARG A 609 -4.24 -40.79 -3.90
N VAL A 610 -4.81 -41.45 -2.87
CA VAL A 610 -4.64 -41.08 -1.48
C VAL A 610 -3.37 -41.68 -0.93
N LEU A 611 -2.52 -40.88 -0.28
CA LEU A 611 -1.35 -41.38 0.42
C LEU A 611 -1.73 -41.78 1.83
N LYS A 612 -1.48 -43.07 2.18
CA LYS A 612 -1.71 -43.58 3.54
C LYS A 612 -0.70 -42.97 4.50
N LEU A 613 -1.21 -42.31 5.54
CA LEU A 613 -0.40 -41.90 6.69
C LEU A 613 -0.12 -43.12 7.55
N GLY A 614 1.15 -43.48 7.70
CA GLY A 614 1.58 -44.58 8.53
C GLY A 614 1.58 -44.22 10.03
N LYS A 615 2.46 -44.90 10.81
CA LYS A 615 2.72 -44.47 12.19
C LYS A 615 3.39 -43.07 12.17
N PRO A 616 3.03 -42.16 13.13
CA PRO A 616 3.72 -40.89 13.27
C PRO A 616 5.24 -41.09 13.43
N PHE A 617 6.01 -40.27 12.71
CA PHE A 617 7.47 -40.23 12.87
C PHE A 617 7.85 -39.56 14.20
N LYS A 618 7.11 -38.53 14.59
CA LYS A 618 7.30 -37.77 15.82
C LYS A 618 5.97 -37.38 16.44
N THR A 619 5.86 -37.52 17.76
CA THR A 619 4.71 -37.09 18.55
C THR A 619 5.19 -36.31 19.78
N TYR A 620 4.61 -35.19 20.05
CA TYR A 620 4.91 -34.37 21.22
C TYR A 620 3.63 -33.70 21.75
N LYS A 621 3.33 -33.91 23.04
CA LYS A 621 2.14 -33.36 23.72
C LYS A 621 0.84 -33.55 22.91
N ALA A 622 0.59 -34.76 22.42
CA ALA A 622 -0.59 -35.10 21.64
C ALA A 622 -1.25 -36.36 22.18
N GLU A 623 -2.56 -36.36 22.24
CA GLU A 623 -3.41 -37.46 22.60
C GLU A 623 -4.13 -37.99 21.38
N PHE A 624 -4.40 -39.32 21.32
CA PHE A 624 -5.13 -39.92 20.22
C PHE A 624 -6.42 -40.57 20.73
N SER A 625 -7.53 -40.28 20.04
CA SER A 625 -8.82 -40.90 20.31
C SER A 625 -9.53 -41.32 18.99
N PRO A 626 -10.58 -42.14 19.03
CA PRO A 626 -11.30 -42.51 17.82
C PRO A 626 -11.82 -41.29 17.05
N SER A 627 -11.74 -41.33 15.71
CA SER A 627 -12.33 -40.34 14.85
C SER A 627 -13.87 -40.31 14.99
N PRO A 628 -14.51 -39.18 15.16
CA PRO A 628 -15.96 -39.06 15.12
C PRO A 628 -16.56 -39.22 13.70
N PHE A 629 -15.72 -39.16 12.63
CA PHE A 629 -16.18 -39.10 11.24
C PHE A 629 -15.75 -40.32 10.42
N ILE A 630 -14.58 -40.91 10.70
CA ILE A 630 -13.98 -41.94 9.85
C ILE A 630 -13.77 -43.18 10.68
N PRO A 631 -14.59 -44.24 10.47
CA PRO A 631 -14.47 -45.50 11.22
C PRO A 631 -13.05 -46.10 11.11
N GLY A 632 -12.47 -46.48 12.24
CA GLY A 632 -11.13 -47.07 12.30
C GLY A 632 -9.96 -46.11 12.27
N GLU A 633 -10.20 -44.81 12.06
CA GLU A 633 -9.18 -43.76 12.16
C GLU A 633 -9.13 -43.11 13.56
N ARG A 634 -8.07 -42.36 13.82
CA ARG A 634 -7.84 -41.69 15.10
C ARG A 634 -7.64 -40.22 14.88
N MET A 635 -8.37 -39.38 15.64
CA MET A 635 -8.11 -37.94 15.74
C MET A 635 -6.96 -37.66 16.71
N VAL A 636 -6.32 -36.51 16.51
CA VAL A 636 -5.27 -35.98 17.37
C VAL A 636 -5.83 -34.81 18.18
N LYS A 637 -5.62 -34.85 19.50
CA LYS A 637 -5.98 -33.77 20.42
C LYS A 637 -4.71 -33.16 21.01
N TYR A 638 -4.70 -31.83 21.04
CA TYR A 638 -3.67 -31.05 21.71
C TYR A 638 -4.28 -30.22 22.83
N GLY A 639 -3.55 -30.11 23.94
CA GLY A 639 -3.79 -29.13 24.99
C GLY A 639 -3.01 -27.83 24.73
N GLU A 640 -2.75 -27.12 25.84
CA GLU A 640 -2.10 -25.81 25.81
C GLU A 640 -0.63 -25.85 25.34
N ASP A 641 -0.17 -24.68 24.87
CA ASP A 641 1.19 -24.28 24.57
C ASP A 641 1.75 -24.76 23.24
N PHE A 642 2.24 -26.00 23.16
CA PHE A 642 2.91 -26.52 21.97
C PHE A 642 2.62 -28.01 21.83
N GLY A 643 2.11 -28.41 20.68
CA GLY A 643 1.89 -29.81 20.36
C GLY A 643 2.12 -30.11 18.89
N THR A 644 2.60 -31.29 18.55
CA THR A 644 2.86 -31.70 17.16
C THR A 644 2.75 -33.20 16.97
N VAL A 645 2.22 -33.61 15.81
CA VAL A 645 2.31 -34.95 15.28
C VAL A 645 2.81 -34.88 13.86
N GLN A 646 3.94 -35.49 13.57
CA GLN A 646 4.56 -35.47 12.24
C GLN A 646 4.44 -36.83 11.56
N TRP A 647 3.95 -36.81 10.32
CA TRP A 647 3.99 -37.95 9.42
C TRP A 647 4.94 -37.66 8.26
N ASN A 648 5.95 -38.51 8.08
CA ASN A 648 6.77 -38.47 6.89
C ASN A 648 5.98 -39.07 5.72
N VAL A 649 6.07 -38.42 4.55
CA VAL A 649 5.32 -38.83 3.36
C VAL A 649 6.24 -38.90 2.15
N ASN A 650 5.90 -39.77 1.21
CA ASN A 650 6.64 -39.90 -0.04
C ASN A 650 5.91 -39.17 -1.14
N LEU A 651 6.40 -37.97 -1.45
CA LEU A 651 5.85 -37.12 -2.51
C LEU A 651 6.69 -37.26 -3.78
N LYS A 652 6.03 -37.20 -4.94
CA LYS A 652 6.69 -37.13 -6.25
C LYS A 652 7.13 -35.71 -6.52
N PRO A 653 8.23 -35.49 -7.27
CA PRO A 653 8.59 -34.17 -7.77
C PRO A 653 7.53 -33.61 -8.73
N ASP A 654 7.51 -32.28 -8.88
CA ASP A 654 6.64 -31.52 -9.82
C ASP A 654 5.16 -31.94 -9.79
N THR A 655 4.68 -32.40 -8.65
CA THR A 655 3.34 -33.00 -8.52
C THR A 655 2.45 -32.12 -7.62
N LEU A 656 1.21 -31.93 -8.04
CA LEU A 656 0.21 -31.20 -7.28
C LEU A 656 -0.42 -32.10 -6.22
N TYR A 657 -0.41 -31.65 -4.97
CA TYR A 657 -1.02 -32.35 -3.84
C TYR A 657 -2.02 -31.46 -3.13
N ARG A 658 -3.07 -32.11 -2.56
CA ARG A 658 -4.00 -31.51 -1.62
C ARG A 658 -3.85 -32.20 -0.27
N VAL A 659 -3.63 -31.40 0.79
CA VAL A 659 -3.78 -31.84 2.18
C VAL A 659 -5.09 -31.33 2.68
N SER A 660 -5.92 -32.22 3.24
CA SER A 660 -7.21 -31.86 3.85
C SER A 660 -7.36 -32.50 5.21
N TYR A 661 -8.10 -31.84 6.11
CA TYR A 661 -8.31 -32.28 7.48
C TYR A 661 -9.55 -31.62 8.08
N PHE A 662 -10.06 -32.20 9.17
CA PHE A 662 -11.08 -31.60 10.00
C PHE A 662 -10.46 -30.99 11.24
N LEU A 663 -10.92 -29.83 11.64
CA LEU A 663 -10.39 -29.03 12.75
C LEU A 663 -11.52 -28.61 13.69
N LYS A 664 -11.29 -28.76 15.00
CA LYS A 664 -12.14 -28.21 16.05
C LYS A 664 -11.29 -27.48 17.07
N LEU A 665 -11.74 -26.32 17.53
CA LEU A 665 -11.08 -25.49 18.53
C LEU A 665 -12.01 -25.18 19.70
N GLU A 666 -11.46 -25.18 20.91
CA GLU A 666 -12.17 -24.76 22.12
C GLU A 666 -11.27 -23.87 22.98
N GLY A 667 -11.61 -22.59 23.05
CA GLY A 667 -10.87 -21.59 23.80
C GLY A 667 -9.41 -21.41 23.32
N VAL A 668 -9.13 -21.62 22.05
CA VAL A 668 -7.78 -21.48 21.50
C VAL A 668 -7.47 -20.02 21.27
N PHE A 669 -6.55 -19.47 22.06
CA PHE A 669 -6.08 -18.11 21.93
C PHE A 669 -4.58 -18.03 22.14
N LYS A 670 -3.92 -17.08 21.49
CA LYS A 670 -2.50 -16.82 21.70
C LYS A 670 -2.20 -16.56 23.20
N ARG A 671 -1.14 -17.14 23.70
CA ARG A 671 -0.67 -16.91 25.08
C ARG A 671 -0.26 -15.46 25.26
N LYS A 672 -0.69 -14.83 26.38
CA LYS A 672 -0.37 -13.42 26.72
C LYS A 672 1.13 -13.17 26.94
N ASP A 673 1.87 -14.17 27.43
CA ASP A 673 3.32 -14.10 27.66
C ASP A 673 4.16 -14.34 26.38
N TRP A 674 3.55 -14.78 25.29
CA TRP A 674 4.22 -14.98 24.01
C TRP A 674 4.37 -13.65 23.25
N LYS A 675 5.63 -13.23 23.04
CA LYS A 675 5.97 -11.97 22.38
C LYS A 675 6.01 -12.04 20.84
N GLY A 676 5.85 -13.23 20.26
CA GLY A 676 5.76 -13.41 18.80
C GLY A 676 4.40 -13.01 18.24
N CYS A 677 4.32 -12.85 16.91
CA CYS A 677 3.11 -12.37 16.23
C CYS A 677 1.95 -13.36 16.27
N ASN A 678 2.23 -14.67 16.30
CA ASN A 678 1.25 -15.71 16.05
C ASN A 678 1.23 -16.79 17.15
N GLY A 679 0.03 -17.26 17.47
CA GLY A 679 -0.22 -18.44 18.31
C GLY A 679 -1.56 -19.05 17.93
N GLY A 680 -1.67 -20.37 17.91
CA GLY A 680 -2.88 -21.10 17.51
C GLY A 680 -2.59 -22.41 16.81
N ALA A 681 -3.60 -22.94 16.09
CA ALA A 681 -3.53 -24.20 15.36
C ALA A 681 -3.16 -23.99 13.88
N MET A 682 -2.37 -24.90 13.32
CA MET A 682 -2.01 -24.88 11.91
C MET A 682 -1.61 -26.27 11.39
N MET A 683 -1.63 -26.42 10.07
CA MET A 683 -1.00 -27.51 9.34
C MET A 683 0.34 -27.03 8.76
N GLU A 684 1.44 -27.66 9.13
CA GLU A 684 2.73 -27.45 8.50
C GLU A 684 3.02 -28.59 7.52
N ILE A 685 3.44 -28.24 6.31
CA ILE A 685 3.76 -29.18 5.25
C ILE A 685 5.18 -28.88 4.80
N HIS A 686 6.06 -29.88 4.77
CA HIS A 686 7.37 -29.78 4.14
C HIS A 686 7.32 -30.45 2.78
N ASP A 687 7.54 -29.70 1.71
CA ASP A 687 7.38 -30.17 0.33
C ASP A 687 8.63 -30.90 -0.23
N GLY A 688 9.69 -31.00 0.60
CA GLY A 688 11.00 -31.53 0.22
C GLY A 688 12.07 -30.45 0.05
N GLU A 689 11.68 -29.19 -0.18
CA GLU A 689 12.57 -28.03 -0.25
C GLU A 689 12.34 -27.08 0.93
N LYS A 690 11.08 -26.77 1.26
CA LYS A 690 10.70 -25.77 2.27
C LYS A 690 9.44 -26.18 3.04
N SER A 691 9.24 -25.52 4.19
CA SER A 691 7.99 -25.63 4.95
C SER A 691 6.95 -24.64 4.46
N VAL A 692 5.75 -25.14 4.20
CA VAL A 692 4.53 -24.37 3.94
C VAL A 692 3.62 -24.50 5.17
N ARG A 693 3.15 -23.39 5.71
CA ARG A 693 2.23 -23.35 6.86
C ARG A 693 0.86 -22.90 6.40
N TYR A 694 -0.18 -23.52 6.94
CA TYR A 694 -1.54 -23.19 6.57
C TYR A 694 -2.47 -23.22 7.80
N PRO A 695 -3.25 -22.19 8.05
CA PRO A 695 -3.15 -20.88 7.36
C PRO A 695 -1.89 -20.09 7.76
N TYR A 696 -1.49 -19.16 6.93
CA TYR A 696 -0.36 -18.29 7.18
C TYR A 696 -0.66 -16.89 6.56
N PRO A 697 -0.30 -15.77 7.20
CA PRO A 697 0.47 -15.64 8.47
C PRO A 697 -0.39 -15.78 9.74
N VAL A 698 -1.69 -15.91 9.63
CA VAL A 698 -2.63 -15.99 10.76
C VAL A 698 -2.97 -17.44 11.02
N TYR A 699 -2.69 -17.92 12.24
CA TYR A 699 -3.06 -19.28 12.66
C TYR A 699 -4.53 -19.31 13.09
N GLU A 700 -5.14 -20.51 13.03
CA GLU A 700 -6.51 -20.70 13.50
C GLU A 700 -6.58 -20.54 15.00
N ASP A 701 -7.49 -19.72 15.47
CA ASP A 701 -7.78 -19.51 16.89
C ASP A 701 -9.29 -19.33 17.13
N GLY A 702 -9.67 -19.15 18.37
CA GLY A 702 -11.06 -19.00 18.80
C GLY A 702 -11.69 -20.28 19.33
N THR A 703 -13.02 -20.35 19.22
CA THR A 703 -13.84 -21.53 19.58
C THR A 703 -14.80 -21.82 18.44
N PHE A 704 -14.73 -23.02 17.88
CA PHE A 704 -15.67 -23.50 16.87
C PHE A 704 -15.73 -25.02 16.85
N ASP A 705 -16.85 -25.54 16.44
CA ASP A 705 -17.03 -26.97 16.22
C ASP A 705 -16.40 -27.40 14.88
N TRP A 706 -16.42 -28.67 14.57
CA TRP A 706 -15.76 -29.26 13.44
C TRP A 706 -15.97 -28.53 12.12
N ILE A 707 -14.88 -28.19 11.46
CA ILE A 707 -14.83 -27.57 10.14
C ILE A 707 -13.84 -28.34 9.26
N HIS A 708 -14.06 -28.28 7.95
CA HIS A 708 -13.10 -28.79 6.97
C HIS A 708 -12.06 -27.72 6.62
N ARG A 709 -10.80 -28.16 6.43
CA ARG A 709 -9.72 -27.35 5.90
C ARG A 709 -8.95 -28.10 4.82
N SER A 710 -8.53 -27.39 3.79
CA SER A 710 -7.62 -27.96 2.79
C SER A 710 -6.64 -26.92 2.26
N VAL A 711 -5.49 -27.40 1.84
CA VAL A 711 -4.46 -26.62 1.15
C VAL A 711 -3.91 -27.41 -0.01
N THR A 712 -3.70 -26.74 -1.15
CA THR A 712 -3.09 -27.33 -2.32
C THR A 712 -1.69 -26.74 -2.51
N PHE A 713 -0.72 -27.58 -2.81
CA PHE A 713 0.67 -27.17 -3.07
C PHE A 713 1.28 -28.05 -4.16
N ARG A 714 2.28 -27.51 -4.86
CA ARG A 714 3.08 -28.29 -5.83
C ARG A 714 4.45 -28.58 -5.21
N THR A 715 4.89 -29.82 -5.30
CA THR A 715 6.25 -30.19 -4.91
C THR A 715 7.28 -29.62 -5.87
N PRO A 716 8.47 -29.25 -5.40
CA PRO A 716 9.54 -28.76 -6.26
C PRO A 716 10.09 -29.85 -7.19
N PRO A 717 10.89 -29.48 -8.22
CA PRO A 717 11.64 -30.42 -9.04
C PRO A 717 12.56 -31.33 -8.20
N LYS A 718 12.87 -32.51 -8.72
CA LYS A 718 13.63 -33.56 -8.00
C LYS A 718 14.96 -33.05 -7.42
N GLU A 719 15.67 -32.22 -8.15
CA GLU A 719 16.97 -31.68 -7.74
C GLU A 719 16.87 -30.72 -6.55
N LYS A 720 15.70 -30.17 -6.27
CA LYS A 720 15.43 -29.30 -5.12
C LYS A 720 14.87 -30.04 -3.91
N MET A 721 14.36 -31.24 -4.08
CA MET A 721 13.84 -32.06 -2.97
C MET A 721 15.00 -32.70 -2.17
N LYS A 722 15.57 -31.94 -1.23
CA LYS A 722 16.75 -32.34 -0.44
C LYS A 722 16.42 -32.84 0.96
N ALA A 723 15.17 -32.67 1.40
CA ALA A 723 14.70 -33.10 2.71
C ALA A 723 13.53 -34.07 2.60
N GLN A 724 13.30 -34.86 3.66
CA GLN A 724 12.15 -35.75 3.76
C GLN A 724 10.85 -34.93 3.84
N PRO A 725 9.92 -35.06 2.90
CA PRO A 725 8.62 -34.42 2.99
C PRO A 725 7.82 -34.94 4.19
N TYR A 726 7.04 -34.04 4.81
CA TYR A 726 6.16 -34.40 5.92
C TYR A 726 4.89 -33.50 5.96
N VAL A 727 3.89 -34.01 6.68
CA VAL A 727 2.74 -33.20 7.13
C VAL A 727 2.70 -33.24 8.65
N MET A 728 2.33 -32.09 9.23
CA MET A 728 2.42 -31.88 10.66
C MET A 728 1.32 -30.95 11.16
N PRO A 729 0.16 -31.47 11.60
CA PRO A 729 -0.76 -30.70 12.40
C PRO A 729 -0.09 -30.32 13.71
N ARG A 730 -0.21 -29.06 14.09
CA ARG A 730 0.45 -28.56 15.30
C ARG A 730 -0.28 -27.37 15.91
N VAL A 731 -0.02 -27.16 17.17
CA VAL A 731 -0.40 -25.95 17.92
C VAL A 731 0.87 -25.27 18.43
N LEU A 732 0.85 -23.94 18.45
CA LEU A 732 1.96 -23.12 18.87
C LEU A 732 1.48 -21.97 19.76
N HIS A 733 2.14 -21.82 20.92
CA HIS A 733 2.04 -20.62 21.76
C HIS A 733 0.60 -20.18 22.05
N CYS A 734 -0.29 -21.13 22.31
CA CYS A 734 -1.70 -20.88 22.58
C CYS A 734 -2.14 -21.54 23.89
N ILE A 735 -3.29 -21.11 24.40
CA ILE A 735 -4.09 -21.79 25.42
C ILE A 735 -5.25 -22.49 24.73
N GLY A 736 -6.02 -23.28 25.44
CA GLY A 736 -7.20 -23.99 24.92
C GLY A 736 -6.90 -25.37 24.36
N THR A 737 -7.89 -25.97 23.72
CA THR A 737 -7.83 -27.34 23.19
C THR A 737 -8.10 -27.37 21.69
N THR A 738 -7.30 -28.15 20.97
CA THR A 738 -7.38 -28.29 19.51
C THR A 738 -7.52 -29.77 19.14
N TRP A 739 -8.38 -30.09 18.18
CA TRP A 739 -8.51 -31.41 17.59
C TRP A 739 -8.30 -31.35 16.07
N PHE A 740 -7.50 -32.28 15.56
CA PHE A 740 -7.34 -32.56 14.13
C PHE A 740 -7.82 -33.96 13.84
N ASP A 741 -8.62 -34.14 12.81
CA ASP A 741 -9.14 -35.43 12.39
C ASP A 741 -9.09 -35.58 10.87
N GLY A 742 -9.10 -36.81 10.38
CA GLY A 742 -9.18 -37.17 8.97
C GLY A 742 -8.13 -36.48 8.10
N VAL A 743 -6.87 -36.41 8.59
CA VAL A 743 -5.76 -35.83 7.80
C VAL A 743 -5.51 -36.69 6.57
N GLN A 744 -5.69 -36.14 5.39
CA GLN A 744 -5.57 -36.88 4.13
C GLN A 744 -4.70 -36.10 3.15
N ILE A 745 -3.89 -36.80 2.36
CA ILE A 745 -3.07 -36.24 1.28
C ILE A 745 -3.51 -36.93 -0.01
N GLU A 746 -3.88 -36.11 -0.99
CA GLU A 746 -4.31 -36.57 -2.32
C GLU A 746 -3.38 -36.04 -3.39
N GLU A 747 -2.99 -36.88 -4.34
CA GLU A 747 -2.35 -36.48 -5.58
C GLU A 747 -3.43 -35.92 -6.52
N CYS A 748 -3.33 -34.66 -6.93
CA CYS A 748 -4.31 -33.97 -7.77
C CYS A 748 -3.92 -34.04 -9.25
N GLN A 749 -4.92 -34.15 -10.14
CA GLN A 749 -4.71 -33.98 -11.57
C GLN A 749 -4.62 -32.48 -11.93
N GLU A 750 -3.91 -32.16 -13.03
CA GLU A 750 -3.86 -30.79 -13.53
C GLU A 750 -5.27 -30.28 -13.87
N GLY A 751 -5.61 -29.10 -13.34
CA GLY A 751 -6.97 -28.52 -13.44
C GLY A 751 -7.87 -28.68 -12.22
N GLN A 752 -7.53 -29.55 -11.25
CA GLN A 752 -8.31 -29.73 -10.02
C GLN A 752 -7.84 -28.86 -8.84
N GLY A 753 -6.95 -27.92 -9.09
CA GLY A 753 -6.31 -27.07 -8.06
C GLY A 753 -6.98 -25.71 -7.81
N LYS A 754 -8.24 -25.54 -8.25
CA LYS A 754 -9.01 -24.31 -7.96
C LYS A 754 -10.06 -24.55 -6.89
#